data_9d620f3ca6d7e2b4b736276378877798
#
_entry.id   9d620f3ca6d7e2b4b736276378877798
#
_cell.length_a   1.000
_cell.length_b   1.000
_cell.length_c   1.000
_cell.angle_alpha   90.00
_cell.angle_beta   90.00
_cell.angle_gamma   90.00
#
_symmetry.space_group_name_H-M   'P 1'
#
loop_
_entity.id
_entity.type
_entity.pdbx_description
1 polymer ?
#
loop_
_entity_poly.entity_id
_entity_poly.type
_entity_poly.pdbx_seq_one_letter_code
_entity_poly.pdbx_strand_id
1 'polypeptide(L)'
;MKKNTLKNLYLLVFLTFLCSCAVQPHVKFETPGMEAEFKESAPYLYRFKISPDGRYVLSIGSTGYFSLYDINDGNQTLTGRFPPRIVLNSRRGGGGGFSPDGKYFAIGGEKTISLWDLQKREEVGSFDIEAVADISFSPDSKYLLAVAPGKMTLFTEPPGIMSLFNIQTGRKIKNFATKSYDEFSKVFFSKDGKYAYTTTRASLILWNVSTGTQIKRVSILPSIPLIFYIATAEISPDSKYIISANTKGHIVIWDAKSLETIKKVETEQTIWSVDISPDGKYLLSAGSEKIVIRDFNTLKEIKTIEHPSFGAFMNQIFAKFSPDGKQIISTALDSIKVWDFDSGKELASFITFENGEWIVLTPAGYYNSSEKGDQYYSVKVQGKAYTIEQLREAFYRPDLVKLALSGKSLEGYKTLADAGTPPVVEIVDTPAKTEKDEIKVTVKLTDTGSGIGDIRLYLNDTAVLVDSARGIKITPKAGEKSIFKTYTVKLLNGENIIKAVAFNGDNTMQSNPALHKLIASISIKKPSMYAVLIGINEYKNPKLTLKYAVADAKLFAETISHVSKPLFEKVEVKLLTTKEETTKEYIKKSLEDYKKLNPEDVFVFYVASHGTVDEGEYFLVTSNVGSLSTFRLKEDALTQAELKELIANVPSTKKFIVIDTCNAGKLGETLQMAMLTRGMSEETAVKILSKAVGSTIISASTSLQEALEGYKGHGLFTYALVEGLKGKADTDRDGFIKTLELASYVDSEVPALAEKIFKKAQYPTATPTGQSFPVGKVR
;
A
#
# COMPACT_ATOMS: atom_id res chain seq x y z
N MET A 1 -41.39 -33.31 -22.90
CA MET A 1 -40.58 -33.34 -21.64
C MET A 1 -39.11 -32.93 -21.78
N LYS A 2 -38.44 -32.99 -22.94
CA LYS A 2 -37.03 -32.63 -23.09
C LYS A 2 -36.69 -31.08 -23.10
N LYS A 3 -37.66 -30.23 -23.38
CA LYS A 3 -37.43 -28.75 -23.38
C LYS A 3 -37.41 -28.09 -22.00
N ASN A 4 -38.06 -28.68 -21.00
CA ASN A 4 -38.11 -28.15 -19.65
C ASN A 4 -36.86 -28.53 -18.82
N THR A 5 -36.22 -29.67 -19.11
CA THR A 5 -35.04 -30.13 -18.41
C THR A 5 -33.80 -29.25 -18.78
N LEU A 6 -33.68 -28.80 -20.02
CA LEU A 6 -32.62 -27.87 -20.43
C LEU A 6 -32.82 -26.47 -19.79
N LYS A 7 -34.09 -25.98 -19.71
CA LYS A 7 -34.38 -24.70 -19.04
C LYS A 7 -34.06 -24.73 -17.54
N ASN A 8 -34.34 -25.84 -16.87
CA ASN A 8 -34.04 -25.98 -15.45
C ASN A 8 -32.55 -26.21 -15.18
N LEU A 9 -31.81 -26.83 -16.10
CA LEU A 9 -30.36 -26.96 -16.02
C LEU A 9 -29.67 -25.60 -16.24
N TYR A 10 -30.16 -24.78 -17.18
CA TYR A 10 -29.67 -23.41 -17.35
C TYR A 10 -30.04 -22.52 -16.17
N LEU A 11 -31.20 -22.70 -15.52
CA LEU A 11 -31.61 -21.94 -14.36
C LEU A 11 -30.81 -22.37 -13.11
N LEU A 12 -30.47 -23.66 -12.95
CA LEU A 12 -29.66 -24.15 -11.84
C LEU A 12 -28.19 -23.73 -11.98
N VAL A 13 -27.63 -23.79 -13.19
CA VAL A 13 -26.30 -23.27 -13.50
C VAL A 13 -26.27 -21.75 -13.33
N PHE A 14 -27.39 -21.05 -13.60
CA PHE A 14 -27.53 -19.60 -13.40
C PHE A 14 -27.69 -19.21 -11.93
N LEU A 15 -28.35 -20.01 -11.11
CA LEU A 15 -28.52 -19.77 -9.67
C LEU A 15 -27.25 -20.03 -8.85
N THR A 16 -26.39 -20.94 -9.27
CA THR A 16 -25.06 -21.13 -8.68
C THR A 16 -24.08 -20.01 -9.07
N PHE A 17 -24.39 -19.21 -10.09
CA PHE A 17 -23.62 -18.03 -10.49
C PHE A 17 -24.00 -16.74 -9.76
N LEU A 18 -25.05 -16.76 -8.92
CA LEU A 18 -25.53 -15.62 -8.14
C LEU A 18 -24.91 -15.53 -6.73
N CYS A 19 -24.10 -16.51 -6.33
CA CYS A 19 -23.40 -16.45 -5.06
C CYS A 19 -21.99 -15.88 -5.22
N SER A 20 -21.81 -14.72 -4.70
CA SER A 20 -20.59 -13.94 -4.44
C SER A 20 -19.60 -13.79 -5.62
N CYS A 21 -19.56 -12.59 -6.17
CA CYS A 21 -18.51 -12.15 -7.10
C CYS A 21 -17.16 -11.88 -6.41
N ALA A 22 -16.92 -12.47 -5.25
CA ALA A 22 -15.69 -12.32 -4.50
C ALA A 22 -14.87 -13.61 -4.63
N VAL A 23 -13.57 -13.47 -4.82
CA VAL A 23 -12.63 -14.56 -5.04
C VAL A 23 -11.55 -14.52 -3.96
N GLN A 24 -11.08 -15.68 -3.53
CA GLN A 24 -9.90 -15.73 -2.66
C GLN A 24 -8.64 -15.40 -3.50
N PRO A 25 -7.86 -14.40 -3.08
CA PRO A 25 -6.64 -14.05 -3.79
C PRO A 25 -5.64 -15.20 -3.85
N HIS A 26 -4.88 -15.27 -4.94
CA HIS A 26 -3.87 -16.30 -5.15
C HIS A 26 -2.51 -15.67 -5.50
N VAL A 27 -1.53 -15.87 -4.62
CA VAL A 27 -0.14 -15.44 -4.83
C VAL A 27 0.78 -16.64 -4.70
N LYS A 28 1.68 -16.79 -5.67
CA LYS A 28 2.72 -17.82 -5.66
C LYS A 28 4.04 -17.22 -5.23
N PHE A 29 4.68 -17.83 -4.23
CA PHE A 29 6.02 -17.46 -3.81
C PHE A 29 7.10 -18.20 -4.63
N GLU A 30 8.30 -17.59 -4.70
CA GLU A 30 9.47 -18.25 -5.30
C GLU A 30 9.88 -19.50 -4.54
N THR A 31 9.61 -19.54 -3.23
CA THR A 31 9.95 -20.68 -2.36
C THR A 31 8.94 -21.81 -2.51
N PRO A 32 9.35 -23.00 -2.97
CA PRO A 32 8.47 -24.16 -3.10
C PRO A 32 7.83 -24.56 -1.77
N GLY A 33 6.54 -24.90 -1.79
CA GLY A 33 5.79 -25.34 -0.61
C GLY A 33 5.32 -24.20 0.31
N MET A 34 5.46 -22.95 -0.13
CA MET A 34 4.87 -21.78 0.51
C MET A 34 3.68 -21.29 -0.28
N GLU A 35 2.60 -20.96 0.42
CA GLU A 35 1.35 -20.47 -0.15
C GLU A 35 0.86 -19.27 0.65
N ALA A 36 0.32 -18.27 -0.06
CA ALA A 36 -0.43 -17.19 0.56
C ALA A 36 -1.86 -17.65 0.88
N GLU A 37 -2.32 -17.37 2.08
CA GLU A 37 -3.72 -17.56 2.47
C GLU A 37 -4.33 -16.21 2.85
N PHE A 38 -5.54 -15.96 2.35
CA PHE A 38 -6.26 -14.71 2.60
C PHE A 38 -7.56 -15.01 3.34
N LYS A 39 -7.86 -14.24 4.40
CA LYS A 39 -9.09 -14.35 5.18
C LYS A 39 -10.26 -13.62 4.54
N GLU A 40 -9.96 -12.58 3.77
CA GLU A 40 -10.94 -11.76 3.05
C GLU A 40 -10.85 -12.01 1.56
N SER A 41 -12.00 -11.87 0.90
CA SER A 41 -12.11 -11.99 -0.55
C SER A 41 -11.73 -10.68 -1.23
N ALA A 42 -11.17 -10.78 -2.42
CA ALA A 42 -10.98 -9.65 -3.32
C ALA A 42 -12.16 -9.50 -4.28
N PRO A 43 -12.55 -8.27 -4.68
CA PRO A 43 -13.52 -8.07 -5.73
C PRO A 43 -13.00 -8.61 -7.06
N TYR A 44 -13.89 -9.21 -7.83
CA TYR A 44 -13.56 -9.70 -9.16
C TYR A 44 -13.15 -8.53 -10.07
N LEU A 45 -11.90 -8.53 -10.57
CA LEU A 45 -11.37 -7.49 -11.46
C LEU A 45 -11.73 -7.81 -12.91
N TYR A 46 -12.44 -6.89 -13.56
CA TYR A 46 -12.82 -7.04 -14.96
C TYR A 46 -11.88 -6.34 -15.92
N ARG A 47 -11.32 -5.20 -15.53
CA ARG A 47 -10.49 -4.38 -16.39
C ARG A 47 -9.52 -3.52 -15.60
N PHE A 48 -8.47 -3.13 -16.28
CA PHE A 48 -7.56 -2.12 -15.79
C PHE A 48 -7.14 -1.18 -16.92
N LYS A 49 -6.62 -0.03 -16.56
CA LYS A 49 -6.00 0.96 -17.46
C LYS A 49 -4.71 1.44 -16.83
N ILE A 50 -3.74 1.77 -17.68
CA ILE A 50 -2.44 2.29 -17.29
C ILE A 50 -2.40 3.77 -17.65
N SER A 51 -1.90 4.63 -16.76
CA SER A 51 -1.70 6.06 -17.05
C SER A 51 -0.65 6.26 -18.15
N PRO A 52 -0.70 7.38 -18.90
CA PRO A 52 0.24 7.62 -20.01
C PRO A 52 1.71 7.63 -19.61
N ASP A 53 2.02 8.02 -18.38
CA ASP A 53 3.36 8.00 -17.79
C ASP A 53 3.79 6.64 -17.25
N GLY A 54 2.89 5.65 -17.25
CA GLY A 54 3.14 4.30 -16.72
C GLY A 54 3.12 4.18 -15.20
N ARG A 55 2.88 5.28 -14.48
CA ARG A 55 2.97 5.31 -13.02
C ARG A 55 1.75 4.72 -12.33
N TYR A 56 0.56 4.98 -12.87
CA TYR A 56 -0.68 4.59 -12.23
C TYR A 56 -1.41 3.49 -12.99
N VAL A 57 -1.99 2.57 -12.22
CA VAL A 57 -2.92 1.54 -12.72
C VAL A 57 -4.27 1.72 -12.06
N LEU A 58 -5.29 1.97 -12.87
CA LEU A 58 -6.68 2.02 -12.45
C LEU A 58 -7.30 0.65 -12.63
N SER A 59 -7.71 -0.02 -11.57
CA SER A 59 -8.49 -1.25 -11.61
C SER A 59 -9.97 -0.99 -11.42
N ILE A 60 -10.81 -1.78 -12.09
CA ILE A 60 -12.28 -1.69 -12.02
C ILE A 60 -12.84 -3.08 -11.74
N GLY A 61 -13.50 -3.21 -10.59
CA GLY A 61 -14.05 -4.46 -10.08
C GLY A 61 -15.55 -4.62 -10.28
N SER A 62 -16.04 -5.85 -10.09
CA SER A 62 -17.43 -6.27 -10.32
C SER A 62 -18.44 -5.65 -9.36
N THR A 63 -18.04 -5.33 -8.18
CA THR A 63 -18.89 -4.84 -7.09
C THR A 63 -18.99 -3.31 -7.04
N GLY A 64 -18.54 -2.63 -8.14
CA GLY A 64 -18.49 -1.18 -8.20
C GLY A 64 -17.28 -0.58 -7.49
N TYR A 65 -16.30 -1.36 -7.11
CA TYR A 65 -15.03 -0.88 -6.61
C TYR A 65 -14.11 -0.45 -7.75
N PHE A 66 -13.39 0.62 -7.51
CA PHE A 66 -12.21 0.95 -8.27
C PHE A 66 -11.05 1.23 -7.33
N SER A 67 -9.85 0.97 -7.80
CA SER A 67 -8.62 1.27 -7.08
C SER A 67 -7.59 1.85 -8.03
N LEU A 68 -6.89 2.87 -7.56
CA LEU A 68 -5.79 3.51 -8.26
C LEU A 68 -4.50 3.16 -7.53
N TYR A 69 -3.61 2.45 -8.20
CA TYR A 69 -2.31 2.05 -7.66
C TYR A 69 -1.20 2.87 -8.28
N ASP A 70 -0.25 3.30 -7.47
CA ASP A 70 1.05 3.75 -7.92
C ASP A 70 1.98 2.54 -8.01
N ILE A 71 2.25 2.06 -9.23
CA ILE A 71 3.06 0.86 -9.43
C ILE A 71 4.57 1.11 -9.27
N ASN A 72 5.00 2.37 -9.22
CA ASN A 72 6.39 2.69 -8.94
C ASN A 72 6.69 2.62 -7.44
N ASP A 73 5.72 2.98 -6.61
CA ASP A 73 5.86 3.03 -5.15
C ASP A 73 5.25 1.81 -4.45
N GLY A 74 4.48 0.97 -5.16
CA GLY A 74 3.81 -0.18 -4.59
C GLY A 74 2.72 0.20 -3.58
N ASN A 75 1.97 1.28 -3.85
CA ASN A 75 0.92 1.82 -2.98
C ASN A 75 -0.42 1.90 -3.69
N GLN A 76 -1.50 1.70 -2.95
CA GLN A 76 -2.82 2.13 -3.39
C GLN A 76 -3.03 3.60 -3.00
N THR A 77 -3.25 4.46 -3.99
CA THR A 77 -3.34 5.90 -3.76
C THR A 77 -4.76 6.42 -3.62
N LEU A 78 -5.71 5.68 -4.17
CA LEU A 78 -7.15 6.01 -4.10
C LEU A 78 -7.95 4.72 -4.24
N THR A 79 -9.02 4.61 -3.48
CA THR A 79 -10.07 3.61 -3.68
C THR A 79 -11.43 4.26 -3.53
N GLY A 80 -12.40 3.76 -4.23
CA GLY A 80 -13.76 4.28 -4.16
C GLY A 80 -14.78 3.25 -4.59
N ARG A 81 -16.04 3.59 -4.35
CA ARG A 81 -17.17 2.75 -4.72
C ARG A 81 -18.17 3.58 -5.51
N PHE A 82 -18.54 3.10 -6.68
CA PHE A 82 -19.69 3.62 -7.42
C PHE A 82 -20.87 2.65 -7.28
N PRO A 83 -22.11 3.11 -7.46
CA PRO A 83 -23.27 2.23 -7.31
C PRO A 83 -23.12 0.96 -8.13
N PRO A 84 -23.27 -0.23 -7.51
CA PRO A 84 -23.08 -1.48 -8.19
C PRO A 84 -24.05 -1.63 -9.35
N ARG A 85 -23.55 -2.09 -10.47
CA ARG A 85 -24.36 -2.41 -11.62
C ARG A 85 -25.11 -3.70 -11.36
N ILE A 86 -26.37 -3.63 -10.95
CA ILE A 86 -27.27 -4.79 -10.93
C ILE A 86 -27.68 -5.08 -12.39
N VAL A 87 -26.80 -5.69 -13.15
CA VAL A 87 -27.14 -6.22 -14.47
C VAL A 87 -26.97 -7.73 -14.42
N LEU A 88 -28.10 -8.39 -14.27
CA LEU A 88 -28.22 -9.85 -14.23
C LEU A 88 -27.60 -10.61 -15.42
N ASN A 89 -27.05 -9.93 -16.43
CA ASN A 89 -26.53 -10.55 -17.65
C ASN A 89 -25.30 -9.90 -18.27
N SER A 90 -24.64 -8.92 -17.64
CA SER A 90 -23.46 -8.34 -18.26
C SER A 90 -22.17 -8.75 -17.52
N ARG A 91 -21.42 -9.65 -18.14
CA ARG A 91 -19.97 -9.88 -17.89
C ARG A 91 -19.13 -8.64 -18.26
N ARG A 92 -19.71 -7.43 -18.25
CA ARG A 92 -19.12 -6.18 -18.72
C ARG A 92 -19.05 -5.23 -17.54
N GLY A 93 -17.90 -5.20 -16.89
CA GLY A 93 -17.56 -4.15 -15.94
C GLY A 93 -17.56 -2.77 -16.60
N GLY A 94 -17.76 -1.70 -15.86
CA GLY A 94 -17.70 -0.32 -16.36
C GLY A 94 -16.38 -0.05 -17.08
N GLY A 95 -16.43 0.80 -18.12
CA GLY A 95 -15.25 1.28 -18.83
C GLY A 95 -14.47 2.29 -17.99
N GLY A 96 -13.19 2.45 -18.26
CA GLY A 96 -12.36 3.48 -17.64
C GLY A 96 -11.28 3.95 -18.59
N GLY A 97 -10.60 5.04 -18.26
CA GLY A 97 -9.49 5.55 -19.06
C GLY A 97 -8.78 6.70 -18.39
N PHE A 98 -7.55 6.97 -18.82
CA PHE A 98 -6.79 8.16 -18.47
C PHE A 98 -6.79 9.15 -19.64
N SER A 99 -6.78 10.44 -19.34
CA SER A 99 -6.53 11.46 -20.35
C SER A 99 -5.07 11.42 -20.80
N PRO A 100 -4.77 11.61 -22.11
CA PRO A 100 -3.39 11.56 -22.62
C PRO A 100 -2.45 12.58 -21.98
N ASP A 101 -2.94 13.71 -21.46
CA ASP A 101 -2.14 14.70 -20.72
C ASP A 101 -1.86 14.29 -19.26
N GLY A 102 -2.38 13.16 -18.82
CA GLY A 102 -2.16 12.64 -17.46
C GLY A 102 -2.87 13.42 -16.35
N LYS A 103 -3.81 14.33 -16.67
CA LYS A 103 -4.50 15.13 -15.65
C LYS A 103 -5.72 14.45 -15.07
N TYR A 104 -6.45 13.69 -15.88
CA TYR A 104 -7.72 13.11 -15.50
C TYR A 104 -7.75 11.61 -15.72
N PHE A 105 -8.60 10.96 -14.95
CA PHE A 105 -9.10 9.63 -15.28
C PHE A 105 -10.63 9.62 -15.19
N ALA A 106 -11.25 8.73 -15.93
CA ALA A 106 -12.70 8.59 -15.96
C ALA A 106 -13.11 7.16 -15.70
N ILE A 107 -14.23 6.98 -14.99
CA ILE A 107 -14.80 5.67 -14.67
C ILE A 107 -16.28 5.69 -15.07
N GLY A 108 -16.69 4.69 -15.85
CA GLY A 108 -18.07 4.50 -16.25
C GLY A 108 -18.85 3.69 -15.22
N GLY A 109 -19.93 4.27 -14.73
CA GLY A 109 -20.91 3.62 -13.86
C GLY A 109 -22.18 3.17 -14.59
N GLU A 110 -23.23 2.93 -13.83
CA GLU A 110 -24.54 2.50 -14.34
C GLU A 110 -25.28 3.64 -15.09
N LYS A 111 -25.23 4.86 -14.57
CA LYS A 111 -25.96 6.02 -15.08
C LYS A 111 -25.08 7.17 -15.51
N THR A 112 -23.84 7.20 -15.05
CA THR A 112 -22.92 8.31 -15.26
C THR A 112 -21.50 7.82 -15.50
N ILE A 113 -20.68 8.69 -16.08
CA ILE A 113 -19.22 8.59 -16.05
C ILE A 113 -18.75 9.62 -15.04
N SER A 114 -17.99 9.21 -14.04
CA SER A 114 -17.28 10.10 -13.11
C SER A 114 -15.92 10.48 -13.68
N LEU A 115 -15.60 11.77 -13.66
CA LEU A 115 -14.32 12.35 -14.07
C LEU A 115 -13.55 12.77 -12.81
N TRP A 116 -12.33 12.30 -12.67
CA TRP A 116 -11.48 12.53 -11.52
C TRP A 116 -10.21 13.27 -11.91
N ASP A 117 -9.81 14.24 -11.09
CA ASP A 117 -8.48 14.86 -11.17
C ASP A 117 -7.45 13.88 -10.54
N LEU A 118 -6.45 13.48 -11.34
CA LEU A 118 -5.47 12.48 -10.94
C LEU A 118 -4.56 12.99 -9.81
N GLN A 119 -4.25 14.27 -9.81
CA GLN A 119 -3.35 14.88 -8.83
C GLN A 119 -4.06 15.18 -7.51
N LYS A 120 -5.27 15.74 -7.58
CA LYS A 120 -6.09 16.07 -6.41
C LYS A 120 -6.78 14.85 -5.82
N ARG A 121 -6.99 13.78 -6.62
CA ARG A 121 -7.72 12.57 -6.24
C ARG A 121 -9.18 12.84 -5.86
N GLU A 122 -9.78 13.83 -6.53
CA GLU A 122 -11.15 14.27 -6.31
C GLU A 122 -11.98 14.13 -7.58
N GLU A 123 -13.27 13.82 -7.44
CA GLU A 123 -14.22 13.86 -8.55
C GLU A 123 -14.49 15.32 -8.93
N VAL A 124 -14.21 15.67 -10.17
CA VAL A 124 -14.31 17.03 -10.70
C VAL A 124 -15.47 17.23 -11.67
N GLY A 125 -16.16 16.16 -12.06
CA GLY A 125 -17.30 16.22 -12.96
C GLY A 125 -17.93 14.88 -13.27
N SER A 126 -19.10 14.91 -13.88
CA SER A 126 -19.80 13.69 -14.32
C SER A 126 -20.51 13.92 -15.68
N PHE A 127 -20.75 12.83 -16.40
CA PHE A 127 -21.44 12.83 -17.70
C PHE A 127 -22.55 11.80 -17.69
N ASP A 128 -23.75 12.20 -18.12
CA ASP A 128 -24.91 11.32 -18.16
C ASP A 128 -24.87 10.36 -19.36
N ILE A 129 -24.72 9.10 -19.09
CA ILE A 129 -24.84 8.00 -20.05
C ILE A 129 -25.08 6.69 -19.28
N GLU A 130 -26.10 5.95 -19.69
CA GLU A 130 -26.44 4.68 -19.04
C GLU A 130 -25.56 3.53 -19.53
N ALA A 131 -25.17 2.67 -18.59
CA ALA A 131 -24.57 1.35 -18.83
C ALA A 131 -23.26 1.38 -19.65
N VAL A 132 -22.33 2.22 -19.25
CA VAL A 132 -21.03 2.40 -19.95
C VAL A 132 -20.29 1.07 -20.11
N ALA A 133 -19.93 0.75 -21.36
CA ALA A 133 -19.13 -0.42 -21.69
C ALA A 133 -17.64 -0.09 -21.78
N ASP A 134 -17.28 1.03 -22.39
CA ASP A 134 -15.90 1.51 -22.50
C ASP A 134 -15.83 3.02 -22.74
N ILE A 135 -14.67 3.59 -22.44
CA ILE A 135 -14.39 5.03 -22.51
C ILE A 135 -13.04 5.25 -23.19
N SER A 136 -12.96 6.29 -24.03
CA SER A 136 -11.71 6.75 -24.63
C SER A 136 -11.62 8.26 -24.61
N PHE A 137 -10.49 8.80 -24.15
CA PHE A 137 -10.18 10.22 -24.28
C PHE A 137 -9.65 10.53 -25.68
N SER A 138 -9.95 11.73 -26.19
CA SER A 138 -9.34 12.21 -27.43
C SER A 138 -7.84 12.49 -27.23
N PRO A 139 -7.01 12.39 -28.28
CA PRO A 139 -5.56 12.63 -28.17
C PRO A 139 -5.17 14.01 -27.63
N ASP A 140 -6.02 15.02 -27.81
CA ASP A 140 -5.84 16.38 -27.29
C ASP A 140 -6.42 16.58 -25.88
N SER A 141 -6.90 15.51 -25.24
CA SER A 141 -7.49 15.51 -23.88
C SER A 141 -8.73 16.41 -23.70
N LYS A 142 -9.36 16.87 -24.81
CA LYS A 142 -10.52 17.79 -24.72
C LYS A 142 -11.86 17.08 -24.74
N TYR A 143 -11.91 15.87 -25.27
CA TYR A 143 -13.14 15.15 -25.50
C TYR A 143 -13.07 13.73 -24.89
N LEU A 144 -14.24 13.23 -24.52
CA LEU A 144 -14.45 11.88 -24.04
C LEU A 144 -15.45 11.18 -24.93
N LEU A 145 -15.10 10.05 -25.47
CA LEU A 145 -15.97 9.14 -26.20
C LEU A 145 -16.38 8.00 -25.30
N ALA A 146 -17.68 7.75 -25.23
CA ALA A 146 -18.20 6.66 -24.43
C ALA A 146 -19.17 5.81 -25.24
N VAL A 147 -19.10 4.51 -25.03
CA VAL A 147 -20.03 3.55 -25.62
C VAL A 147 -20.77 2.77 -24.56
N ALA A 148 -22.04 2.51 -24.86
CA ALA A 148 -22.91 1.69 -24.03
C ALA A 148 -23.63 0.64 -24.90
N PRO A 149 -23.85 -0.59 -24.42
CA PRO A 149 -24.71 -1.54 -25.10
C PRO A 149 -26.17 -1.06 -25.03
N GLY A 150 -26.97 -1.40 -26.01
CA GLY A 150 -28.41 -1.20 -25.92
C GLY A 150 -28.99 -1.98 -24.72
N LYS A 151 -30.04 -1.42 -24.08
CA LYS A 151 -30.70 -2.03 -22.94
C LYS A 151 -31.60 -3.18 -23.43
N MET A 152 -31.09 -4.40 -23.33
CA MET A 152 -31.83 -5.58 -23.73
C MET A 152 -33.06 -5.79 -22.83
N THR A 153 -34.24 -5.75 -23.40
CA THR A 153 -35.49 -6.14 -22.75
C THR A 153 -35.94 -7.50 -23.28
N LEU A 154 -36.92 -8.15 -22.62
CA LEU A 154 -37.47 -9.44 -23.09
C LEU A 154 -38.03 -9.39 -24.54
N PHE A 155 -38.30 -8.18 -25.08
CA PHE A 155 -38.97 -8.01 -26.34
C PHE A 155 -38.29 -7.03 -27.32
N THR A 156 -37.26 -6.27 -26.86
CA THR A 156 -36.59 -5.27 -27.73
C THR A 156 -35.09 -5.23 -27.46
N GLU A 157 -34.32 -5.12 -28.51
CA GLU A 157 -32.87 -4.85 -28.50
C GLU A 157 -32.66 -3.44 -29.03
N PRO A 158 -32.70 -2.37 -28.19
CA PRO A 158 -32.43 -1.03 -28.64
C PRO A 158 -30.98 -0.91 -29.13
N PRO A 159 -30.70 0.03 -30.04
CA PRO A 159 -29.34 0.25 -30.53
C PRO A 159 -28.42 0.65 -29.39
N GLY A 160 -27.17 0.23 -29.49
CA GLY A 160 -26.11 0.71 -28.59
C GLY A 160 -25.93 2.23 -28.75
N ILE A 161 -25.45 2.87 -27.71
CA ILE A 161 -25.22 4.31 -27.66
C ILE A 161 -23.72 4.58 -27.79
N MET A 162 -23.35 5.54 -28.66
CA MET A 162 -22.01 6.11 -28.72
C MET A 162 -22.14 7.62 -28.61
N SER A 163 -21.53 8.24 -27.63
CA SER A 163 -21.64 9.67 -27.32
C SER A 163 -20.28 10.32 -27.18
N LEU A 164 -20.19 11.57 -27.64
CA LEU A 164 -19.03 12.44 -27.50
C LEU A 164 -19.35 13.55 -26.50
N PHE A 165 -18.47 13.75 -25.52
CA PHE A 165 -18.57 14.75 -24.48
C PHE A 165 -17.39 15.71 -24.54
N ASN A 166 -17.61 16.98 -24.18
CA ASN A 166 -16.54 17.94 -23.92
C ASN A 166 -16.17 17.89 -22.43
N ILE A 167 -14.89 17.66 -22.14
CA ILE A 167 -14.40 17.46 -20.77
C ILE A 167 -14.48 18.74 -19.95
N GLN A 168 -14.13 19.88 -20.54
CA GLN A 168 -14.09 21.16 -19.84
C GLN A 168 -15.50 21.69 -19.49
N THR A 169 -16.48 21.49 -20.39
CA THR A 169 -17.83 22.01 -20.17
C THR A 169 -18.80 21.00 -19.56
N GLY A 170 -18.41 19.72 -19.46
CA GLY A 170 -19.28 18.63 -19.01
C GLY A 170 -20.42 18.28 -19.96
N ARG A 171 -20.51 18.92 -21.14
CA ARG A 171 -21.67 18.80 -22.04
C ARG A 171 -21.49 17.69 -23.08
N LYS A 172 -22.58 16.98 -23.31
CA LYS A 172 -22.68 16.10 -24.48
C LYS A 172 -22.70 16.92 -25.76
N ILE A 173 -21.81 16.61 -26.70
CA ILE A 173 -21.69 17.29 -27.98
C ILE A 173 -22.66 16.65 -28.99
N LYS A 174 -22.59 15.32 -29.10
CA LYS A 174 -23.41 14.57 -30.05
C LYS A 174 -23.52 13.09 -29.68
N ASN A 175 -24.53 12.44 -30.25
CA ASN A 175 -24.62 11.00 -30.39
C ASN A 175 -24.23 10.60 -31.81
N PHE A 176 -23.59 9.43 -31.96
CA PHE A 176 -23.29 8.84 -33.26
C PHE A 176 -24.50 8.08 -33.81
N ALA A 177 -24.63 8.04 -35.13
CA ALA A 177 -25.72 7.35 -35.80
C ALA A 177 -25.50 5.82 -35.77
N THR A 178 -25.83 5.19 -34.65
CA THR A 178 -25.71 3.74 -34.44
C THR A 178 -26.90 2.99 -35.03
N LYS A 179 -26.70 1.74 -35.46
CA LYS A 179 -27.76 0.85 -35.94
C LYS A 179 -28.33 0.02 -34.83
N SER A 180 -29.56 -0.48 -34.95
CA SER A 180 -30.12 -1.51 -34.09
C SER A 180 -29.18 -2.73 -34.10
N TYR A 181 -29.01 -3.37 -32.92
CA TYR A 181 -28.10 -4.53 -32.67
C TYR A 181 -26.61 -4.22 -32.43
N ASP A 182 -26.22 -2.96 -32.28
CA ASP A 182 -24.83 -2.63 -31.92
C ASP A 182 -24.60 -2.77 -30.40
N GLU A 183 -24.24 -3.94 -29.97
CA GLU A 183 -23.72 -4.15 -28.60
C GLU A 183 -22.25 -3.78 -28.55
N PHE A 184 -21.96 -2.51 -28.28
CA PHE A 184 -20.60 -2.02 -28.18
C PHE A 184 -19.86 -2.62 -26.97
N SER A 185 -18.58 -2.96 -27.17
CA SER A 185 -17.71 -3.50 -26.13
C SER A 185 -16.45 -2.68 -25.90
N LYS A 186 -15.93 -2.03 -26.94
CA LYS A 186 -14.76 -1.13 -26.86
C LYS A 186 -14.89 0.07 -27.76
N VAL A 187 -14.19 1.15 -27.38
CA VAL A 187 -14.04 2.36 -28.19
C VAL A 187 -12.63 2.93 -28.02
N PHE A 188 -12.03 3.41 -29.11
CA PHE A 188 -10.76 4.14 -29.10
C PHE A 188 -10.66 5.12 -30.26
N PHE A 189 -9.92 6.21 -30.05
CA PHE A 189 -9.62 7.19 -31.10
C PHE A 189 -8.42 6.76 -31.93
N SER A 190 -8.38 7.27 -33.19
CA SER A 190 -7.10 7.36 -33.91
C SER A 190 -6.21 8.43 -33.30
N LYS A 191 -4.88 8.34 -33.50
CA LYS A 191 -3.89 9.26 -32.92
C LYS A 191 -4.12 10.73 -33.35
N ASP A 192 -4.70 10.97 -34.54
CA ASP A 192 -5.02 12.29 -35.04
C ASP A 192 -6.41 12.81 -34.59
N GLY A 193 -7.16 11.99 -33.83
CA GLY A 193 -8.49 12.32 -33.32
C GLY A 193 -9.59 12.41 -34.35
N LYS A 194 -9.29 12.19 -35.63
CA LYS A 194 -10.28 12.34 -36.74
C LYS A 194 -11.24 11.15 -36.85
N TYR A 195 -10.76 9.98 -36.44
CA TYR A 195 -11.49 8.74 -36.51
C TYR A 195 -11.67 8.13 -35.13
N ALA A 196 -12.71 7.32 -34.99
CA ALA A 196 -12.91 6.44 -33.86
C ALA A 196 -13.23 5.04 -34.36
N TYR A 197 -12.87 4.06 -33.51
CA TYR A 197 -13.13 2.67 -33.77
C TYR A 197 -13.94 2.08 -32.64
N THR A 198 -14.91 1.24 -32.98
CA THR A 198 -15.67 0.50 -31.98
C THR A 198 -15.72 -0.98 -32.34
N THR A 199 -15.78 -1.82 -31.33
CA THR A 199 -16.07 -3.22 -31.50
C THR A 199 -17.46 -3.56 -30.97
N THR A 200 -18.11 -4.48 -31.68
CA THR A 200 -19.33 -5.16 -31.22
C THR A 200 -19.02 -6.64 -31.03
N ARG A 201 -20.03 -7.46 -30.74
CA ARG A 201 -19.84 -8.93 -30.69
C ARG A 201 -19.21 -9.51 -31.94
N ALA A 202 -19.51 -8.97 -33.12
CA ALA A 202 -19.15 -9.57 -34.39
C ALA A 202 -18.47 -8.60 -35.38
N SER A 203 -18.37 -7.33 -35.08
CA SER A 203 -17.91 -6.32 -36.03
C SER A 203 -16.89 -5.36 -35.44
N LEU A 204 -15.97 -4.93 -36.27
CA LEU A 204 -15.15 -3.72 -36.11
C LEU A 204 -15.70 -2.63 -36.98
N ILE A 205 -15.90 -1.43 -36.42
CA ILE A 205 -16.54 -0.31 -37.07
C ILE A 205 -15.66 0.93 -37.02
N LEU A 206 -15.49 1.60 -38.16
CA LEU A 206 -14.76 2.85 -38.32
C LEU A 206 -15.75 3.99 -38.41
N TRP A 207 -15.51 5.05 -37.63
CA TRP A 207 -16.37 6.25 -37.57
C TRP A 207 -15.59 7.51 -37.90
N ASN A 208 -16.26 8.47 -38.51
CA ASN A 208 -15.78 9.84 -38.62
C ASN A 208 -16.23 10.61 -37.36
N VAL A 209 -15.28 11.12 -36.59
CA VAL A 209 -15.58 11.82 -35.31
C VAL A 209 -16.29 13.15 -35.54
N SER A 210 -15.91 13.90 -36.59
CA SER A 210 -16.48 15.22 -36.84
C SER A 210 -17.94 15.14 -37.28
N THR A 211 -18.31 14.19 -38.16
CA THR A 211 -19.67 14.01 -38.64
C THR A 211 -20.53 13.11 -37.76
N GLY A 212 -19.91 12.21 -36.99
CA GLY A 212 -20.59 11.17 -36.17
C GLY A 212 -21.16 10.03 -37.04
N THR A 213 -20.70 9.86 -38.27
CA THR A 213 -21.19 8.85 -39.23
C THR A 213 -20.26 7.64 -39.31
N GLN A 214 -20.86 6.48 -39.54
CA GLN A 214 -20.12 5.25 -39.83
C GLN A 214 -19.48 5.34 -41.23
N ILE A 215 -18.19 5.12 -41.33
CA ILE A 215 -17.45 5.06 -42.59
C ILE A 215 -17.45 3.61 -43.13
N LYS A 216 -17.05 2.67 -42.29
CA LYS A 216 -16.92 1.26 -42.68
C LYS A 216 -17.24 0.31 -41.51
N ARG A 217 -17.76 -0.84 -41.86
CA ARG A 217 -18.01 -1.94 -40.95
C ARG A 217 -17.47 -3.23 -41.57
N VAL A 218 -16.71 -3.99 -40.82
CA VAL A 218 -16.24 -5.30 -41.24
C VAL A 218 -16.70 -6.36 -40.21
N SER A 219 -17.18 -7.48 -40.74
CA SER A 219 -17.49 -8.64 -39.90
C SER A 219 -16.19 -9.43 -39.62
N ILE A 220 -15.98 -9.78 -38.40
CA ILE A 220 -14.79 -10.53 -37.96
C ILE A 220 -15.10 -12.04 -37.85
N LEU A 221 -16.37 -12.40 -37.93
CA LEU A 221 -16.80 -13.80 -37.82
C LEU A 221 -17.28 -14.32 -39.20
N PRO A 222 -16.79 -15.48 -39.65
CA PRO A 222 -17.49 -16.27 -40.63
C PRO A 222 -18.83 -16.71 -40.03
N SER A 223 -19.83 -16.93 -40.89
CA SER A 223 -21.24 -17.24 -40.62
C SER A 223 -21.52 -18.44 -39.71
N ILE A 224 -21.13 -18.42 -38.44
CA ILE A 224 -21.30 -19.50 -37.46
C ILE A 224 -21.88 -18.97 -36.13
N PRO A 225 -22.72 -19.79 -35.43
CA PRO A 225 -23.70 -19.28 -34.49
C PRO A 225 -23.12 -18.75 -33.17
N LEU A 226 -23.70 -17.65 -32.72
CA LEU A 226 -24.04 -17.13 -31.35
C LEU A 226 -23.11 -17.35 -30.14
N ILE A 227 -21.99 -18.09 -30.21
CA ILE A 227 -21.20 -18.45 -29.00
C ILE A 227 -19.83 -17.75 -28.94
N PHE A 228 -19.38 -17.11 -30.01
CA PHE A 228 -18.04 -16.53 -30.11
C PHE A 228 -18.08 -15.01 -30.27
N TYR A 229 -17.27 -14.31 -29.48
CA TYR A 229 -17.24 -12.86 -29.41
C TYR A 229 -15.88 -12.33 -29.86
N ILE A 230 -15.88 -11.10 -30.42
CA ILE A 230 -14.67 -10.28 -30.36
C ILE A 230 -14.42 -9.98 -28.89
N ALA A 231 -13.38 -10.59 -28.33
CA ALA A 231 -13.03 -10.38 -26.95
C ALA A 231 -12.40 -8.99 -26.76
N THR A 232 -11.58 -8.56 -27.75
CA THR A 232 -10.80 -7.35 -27.65
C THR A 232 -10.35 -6.81 -29.01
N ALA A 233 -10.04 -5.51 -29.06
CA ALA A 233 -9.26 -4.90 -30.12
C ALA A 233 -8.43 -3.75 -29.56
N GLU A 234 -7.28 -3.49 -30.17
CA GLU A 234 -6.37 -2.37 -29.84
C GLU A 234 -5.81 -1.77 -31.13
N ILE A 235 -5.40 -0.51 -31.07
CA ILE A 235 -4.74 0.20 -32.16
C ILE A 235 -3.23 0.24 -31.92
N SER A 236 -2.44 0.10 -33.00
CA SER A 236 -0.99 0.22 -32.89
C SER A 236 -0.57 1.64 -32.49
N PRO A 237 0.59 1.82 -31.80
CA PRO A 237 1.06 3.14 -31.37
C PRO A 237 1.24 4.16 -32.51
N ASP A 238 1.50 3.68 -33.72
CA ASP A 238 1.61 4.51 -34.94
C ASP A 238 0.26 4.71 -35.66
N SER A 239 -0.81 4.11 -35.14
CA SER A 239 -2.18 4.13 -35.70
C SER A 239 -2.32 3.57 -37.13
N LYS A 240 -1.38 2.75 -37.57
CA LYS A 240 -1.47 2.09 -38.89
C LYS A 240 -2.26 0.81 -38.86
N TYR A 241 -2.27 0.12 -37.72
CA TYR A 241 -2.87 -1.20 -37.60
C TYR A 241 -3.90 -1.23 -36.45
N ILE A 242 -4.92 -2.07 -36.63
CA ILE A 242 -5.81 -2.50 -35.56
C ILE A 242 -5.61 -3.99 -35.38
N ILE A 243 -5.48 -4.44 -34.15
CA ILE A 243 -5.41 -5.85 -33.81
C ILE A 243 -6.70 -6.22 -33.10
N SER A 244 -7.38 -7.24 -33.60
CA SER A 244 -8.53 -7.83 -32.93
C SER A 244 -8.29 -9.29 -32.59
N ALA A 245 -8.86 -9.76 -31.51
CA ALA A 245 -8.83 -11.15 -31.13
C ALA A 245 -10.19 -11.64 -30.64
N ASN A 246 -10.41 -12.94 -30.76
CA ASN A 246 -11.65 -13.55 -30.31
C ASN A 246 -11.40 -14.73 -29.34
N THR A 247 -12.47 -15.21 -28.74
CA THR A 247 -12.42 -16.30 -27.76
C THR A 247 -12.13 -17.67 -28.38
N LYS A 248 -12.02 -17.77 -29.72
CA LYS A 248 -11.52 -18.97 -30.43
C LYS A 248 -10.01 -18.98 -30.68
N GLY A 249 -9.30 -17.93 -30.24
CA GLY A 249 -7.85 -17.83 -30.45
C GLY A 249 -7.45 -17.22 -31.79
N HIS A 250 -8.38 -16.65 -32.55
CA HIS A 250 -8.02 -15.97 -33.79
C HIS A 250 -7.59 -14.54 -33.50
N ILE A 251 -6.40 -14.18 -33.97
CA ILE A 251 -5.87 -12.81 -33.96
C ILE A 251 -5.88 -12.32 -35.40
N VAL A 252 -6.41 -11.13 -35.65
CA VAL A 252 -6.46 -10.51 -36.97
C VAL A 252 -5.85 -9.11 -36.90
N ILE A 253 -4.91 -8.84 -37.79
CA ILE A 253 -4.30 -7.53 -38.01
C ILE A 253 -4.95 -6.88 -39.22
N TRP A 254 -5.46 -5.65 -39.00
CA TRP A 254 -6.17 -4.87 -40.00
C TRP A 254 -5.37 -3.61 -40.31
N ASP A 255 -5.45 -3.15 -41.57
CA ASP A 255 -5.11 -1.76 -41.91
C ASP A 255 -6.11 -0.81 -41.22
N ALA A 256 -5.66 0.17 -40.47
CA ALA A 256 -6.54 1.02 -39.68
C ALA A 256 -7.42 1.93 -40.53
N LYS A 257 -6.98 2.31 -41.74
CA LYS A 257 -7.76 3.22 -42.65
C LYS A 257 -8.75 2.46 -43.52
N SER A 258 -8.31 1.37 -44.12
CA SER A 258 -9.13 0.57 -45.03
C SER A 258 -9.96 -0.49 -44.35
N LEU A 259 -9.61 -0.91 -43.12
CA LEU A 259 -10.12 -2.09 -42.45
C LEU A 259 -10.02 -3.36 -43.34
N GLU A 260 -8.96 -3.46 -44.12
CA GLU A 260 -8.61 -4.67 -44.85
C GLU A 260 -7.72 -5.57 -43.97
N THR A 261 -7.92 -6.86 -44.07
CA THR A 261 -7.11 -7.84 -43.32
C THR A 261 -5.70 -7.90 -43.93
N ILE A 262 -4.70 -7.66 -43.10
CA ILE A 262 -3.28 -7.78 -43.46
C ILE A 262 -2.75 -9.16 -43.11
N LYS A 263 -3.02 -9.63 -41.89
CA LYS A 263 -2.54 -10.92 -41.37
C LYS A 263 -3.57 -11.56 -40.45
N LYS A 264 -3.51 -12.88 -40.38
CA LYS A 264 -4.25 -13.69 -39.40
C LYS A 264 -3.33 -14.73 -38.79
N VAL A 265 -3.57 -14.99 -37.50
CA VAL A 265 -2.97 -16.13 -36.79
C VAL A 265 -4.06 -16.84 -35.97
N GLU A 266 -4.02 -18.16 -35.98
CA GLU A 266 -4.89 -19.01 -35.19
C GLU A 266 -4.05 -19.61 -34.06
N THR A 267 -4.56 -19.51 -32.85
CA THR A 267 -3.91 -20.03 -31.65
C THR A 267 -4.84 -21.04 -30.96
N GLU A 268 -4.28 -21.93 -30.17
CA GLU A 268 -5.05 -22.96 -29.46
C GLU A 268 -5.70 -22.41 -28.16
N GLN A 269 -5.35 -21.16 -27.74
CA GLN A 269 -5.87 -20.58 -26.51
C GLN A 269 -7.04 -19.62 -26.76
N THR A 270 -7.98 -19.57 -25.82
CA THR A 270 -8.97 -18.51 -25.73
C THR A 270 -8.26 -17.17 -25.42
N ILE A 271 -8.49 -16.13 -26.24
CA ILE A 271 -7.84 -14.82 -26.05
C ILE A 271 -8.85 -13.83 -25.48
N TRP A 272 -8.49 -13.17 -24.37
CA TRP A 272 -9.28 -12.15 -23.71
C TRP A 272 -8.75 -10.74 -23.94
N SER A 273 -7.44 -10.58 -24.09
CA SER A 273 -6.83 -9.29 -24.41
C SER A 273 -5.69 -9.43 -25.41
N VAL A 274 -5.47 -8.37 -26.18
CA VAL A 274 -4.30 -8.16 -27.03
C VAL A 274 -3.74 -6.77 -26.74
N ASP A 275 -2.44 -6.62 -26.96
CA ASP A 275 -1.77 -5.32 -26.88
C ASP A 275 -0.52 -5.33 -27.80
N ILE A 276 -0.01 -4.13 -28.11
CA ILE A 276 1.17 -3.95 -28.94
C ILE A 276 2.19 -3.17 -28.10
N SER A 277 3.44 -3.63 -28.11
CA SER A 277 4.52 -2.91 -27.43
C SER A 277 4.64 -1.47 -27.93
N PRO A 278 5.05 -0.52 -27.08
CA PRO A 278 5.16 0.89 -27.46
C PRO A 278 6.08 1.15 -28.66
N ASP A 279 7.08 0.29 -28.86
CA ASP A 279 8.00 0.35 -30.02
C ASP A 279 7.46 -0.34 -31.27
N GLY A 280 6.27 -0.95 -31.19
CA GLY A 280 5.60 -1.64 -32.29
C GLY A 280 6.19 -2.99 -32.70
N LYS A 281 7.16 -3.55 -31.95
CA LYS A 281 7.85 -4.78 -32.35
C LYS A 281 7.17 -6.07 -31.87
N TYR A 282 6.41 -5.98 -30.78
CA TYR A 282 5.83 -7.16 -30.13
C TYR A 282 4.30 -7.07 -30.06
N LEU A 283 3.68 -8.23 -30.25
CA LEU A 283 2.26 -8.45 -30.03
C LEU A 283 2.07 -9.33 -28.80
N LEU A 284 1.34 -8.82 -27.83
CA LEU A 284 0.91 -9.54 -26.63
C LEU A 284 -0.50 -10.07 -26.84
N SER A 285 -0.72 -11.33 -26.47
CA SER A 285 -2.05 -11.92 -26.34
C SER A 285 -2.18 -12.65 -25.00
N ALA A 286 -3.24 -12.38 -24.25
CA ALA A 286 -3.49 -13.01 -22.96
C ALA A 286 -4.77 -13.85 -23.02
N GLY A 287 -4.68 -15.05 -22.48
CA GLY A 287 -5.73 -16.07 -22.49
C GLY A 287 -6.25 -16.40 -21.10
N SER A 288 -6.53 -17.67 -20.84
CA SER A 288 -7.03 -18.14 -19.54
C SER A 288 -5.92 -18.57 -18.57
N GLU A 289 -4.73 -18.93 -19.08
CA GLU A 289 -3.66 -19.51 -18.28
C GLU A 289 -2.29 -18.89 -18.56
N LYS A 290 -2.14 -18.19 -19.67
CA LYS A 290 -0.86 -17.67 -20.11
C LYS A 290 -0.97 -16.38 -20.91
N ILE A 291 0.12 -15.61 -20.87
CA ILE A 291 0.38 -14.45 -21.70
C ILE A 291 1.43 -14.86 -22.73
N VAL A 292 1.13 -14.68 -24.02
CA VAL A 292 2.03 -15.03 -25.10
C VAL A 292 2.47 -13.79 -25.85
N ILE A 293 3.76 -13.64 -26.01
CA ILE A 293 4.41 -12.54 -26.72
C ILE A 293 4.93 -13.04 -28.03
N ARG A 294 4.59 -12.35 -29.13
CA ARG A 294 4.97 -12.68 -30.50
C ARG A 294 5.73 -11.52 -31.14
N ASP A 295 6.61 -11.83 -32.05
CA ASP A 295 7.15 -10.83 -32.97
C ASP A 295 6.02 -10.29 -33.86
N PHE A 296 5.85 -8.99 -33.93
CA PHE A 296 4.72 -8.37 -34.64
C PHE A 296 4.75 -8.60 -36.15
N ASN A 297 5.95 -8.69 -36.74
CA ASN A 297 6.09 -8.86 -38.18
C ASN A 297 5.91 -10.30 -38.64
N THR A 298 6.47 -11.25 -37.88
CA THR A 298 6.44 -12.68 -38.24
C THR A 298 5.30 -13.45 -37.58
N LEU A 299 4.71 -12.92 -36.49
CA LEU A 299 3.71 -13.53 -35.61
C LEU A 299 4.20 -14.80 -34.91
N LYS A 300 5.52 -15.09 -34.97
CA LYS A 300 6.13 -16.21 -34.23
C LYS A 300 6.14 -15.90 -32.73
N GLU A 301 5.88 -16.94 -31.94
CA GLU A 301 6.00 -16.86 -30.48
C GLU A 301 7.46 -16.66 -30.08
N ILE A 302 7.70 -15.69 -29.19
CA ILE A 302 9.02 -15.37 -28.66
C ILE A 302 9.09 -15.78 -27.18
N LYS A 303 8.01 -15.53 -26.43
CA LYS A 303 7.96 -15.77 -24.99
C LYS A 303 6.55 -16.13 -24.54
N THR A 304 6.49 -17.01 -23.58
CA THR A 304 5.26 -17.34 -22.84
C THR A 304 5.47 -17.12 -21.35
N ILE A 305 4.53 -16.44 -20.71
CA ILE A 305 4.48 -16.23 -19.26
C ILE A 305 3.28 -17.03 -18.75
N GLU A 306 3.57 -18.06 -17.95
CA GLU A 306 2.54 -18.81 -17.25
C GLU A 306 1.90 -17.93 -16.19
N HIS A 307 0.58 -17.82 -16.22
CA HIS A 307 -0.15 -17.00 -15.28
C HIS A 307 -0.88 -17.91 -14.29
N PRO A 308 -0.54 -17.86 -12.99
CA PRO A 308 -1.23 -18.69 -12.00
C PRO A 308 -2.71 -18.35 -11.97
N SER A 309 -3.55 -19.35 -12.06
CA SER A 309 -4.99 -19.18 -12.19
C SER A 309 -5.78 -20.25 -11.47
N PHE A 310 -6.96 -19.89 -10.98
CA PHE A 310 -7.92 -20.81 -10.38
C PHE A 310 -8.86 -21.39 -11.44
N GLY A 311 -8.71 -22.65 -11.80
CA GLY A 311 -9.69 -23.44 -12.57
C GLY A 311 -9.98 -22.95 -13.99
N ALA A 312 -9.86 -23.80 -14.98
CA ALA A 312 -9.82 -23.53 -16.42
C ALA A 312 -11.01 -22.76 -17.04
N PHE A 313 -12.14 -22.61 -16.37
CA PHE A 313 -13.37 -22.11 -17.01
C PHE A 313 -13.71 -20.63 -16.74
N MET A 314 -13.05 -19.96 -15.80
CA MET A 314 -13.41 -18.61 -15.37
C MET A 314 -12.32 -17.55 -15.49
N ASN A 315 -11.11 -17.94 -15.82
CA ASN A 315 -9.98 -17.03 -15.87
C ASN A 315 -9.95 -16.19 -17.14
N GLN A 316 -10.15 -14.90 -16.97
CA GLN A 316 -9.99 -13.91 -18.04
C GLN A 316 -8.77 -13.06 -17.70
N ILE A 317 -7.62 -13.37 -18.29
CA ILE A 317 -6.42 -12.56 -18.11
C ILE A 317 -6.49 -11.39 -19.10
N PHE A 318 -6.42 -10.18 -18.56
CA PHE A 318 -6.18 -8.99 -19.37
C PHE A 318 -4.75 -8.56 -19.12
N ALA A 319 -3.99 -8.30 -20.18
CA ALA A 319 -2.61 -7.89 -20.07
C ALA A 319 -2.28 -6.78 -21.06
N LYS A 320 -1.37 -5.87 -20.64
CA LYS A 320 -0.87 -4.75 -21.45
C LYS A 320 0.60 -4.50 -21.14
N PHE A 321 1.31 -3.95 -22.12
CA PHE A 321 2.64 -3.38 -21.89
C PHE A 321 2.55 -2.11 -21.06
N SER A 322 3.57 -1.84 -20.24
CA SER A 322 3.81 -0.50 -19.70
C SER A 322 4.17 0.46 -20.85
N PRO A 323 3.91 1.77 -20.71
CA PRO A 323 4.23 2.75 -21.76
C PRO A 323 5.72 2.83 -22.13
N ASP A 324 6.63 2.43 -21.23
CA ASP A 324 8.06 2.32 -21.50
C ASP A 324 8.48 0.97 -22.12
N GLY A 325 7.54 0.01 -22.19
CA GLY A 325 7.75 -1.32 -22.74
C GLY A 325 8.57 -2.28 -21.87
N LYS A 326 8.97 -1.88 -20.65
CA LYS A 326 9.83 -2.71 -19.78
C LYS A 326 9.05 -3.71 -18.94
N GLN A 327 7.79 -3.46 -18.73
CA GLN A 327 6.93 -4.28 -17.90
C GLN A 327 5.67 -4.74 -18.66
N ILE A 328 5.09 -5.81 -18.17
CA ILE A 328 3.74 -6.23 -18.51
C ILE A 328 2.90 -6.14 -17.26
N ILE A 329 1.74 -5.49 -17.35
CA ILE A 329 0.74 -5.45 -16.30
C ILE A 329 -0.39 -6.38 -16.70
N SER A 330 -0.81 -7.24 -15.79
CA SER A 330 -1.93 -8.16 -16.04
C SER A 330 -2.90 -8.18 -14.87
N THR A 331 -4.16 -8.54 -15.16
CA THR A 331 -5.12 -8.90 -14.12
C THR A 331 -5.44 -10.39 -14.22
N ALA A 332 -5.47 -11.04 -13.07
CA ALA A 332 -6.27 -12.23 -12.85
C ALA A 332 -7.52 -11.80 -12.06
N LEU A 333 -8.41 -12.74 -11.78
CA LEU A 333 -9.71 -12.48 -11.15
C LEU A 333 -9.65 -11.64 -9.87
N ASP A 334 -8.53 -11.63 -9.17
CA ASP A 334 -8.35 -11.22 -7.78
C ASP A 334 -7.25 -10.17 -7.57
N SER A 335 -6.39 -9.97 -8.56
CA SER A 335 -5.17 -9.18 -8.39
C SER A 335 -4.69 -8.52 -9.68
N ILE A 336 -3.89 -7.46 -9.53
CA ILE A 336 -3.05 -6.93 -10.60
C ILE A 336 -1.65 -7.46 -10.39
N LYS A 337 -1.05 -8.01 -11.45
CA LYS A 337 0.33 -8.50 -11.45
C LYS A 337 1.20 -7.67 -12.37
N VAL A 338 2.41 -7.38 -11.90
CA VAL A 338 3.45 -6.68 -12.67
C VAL A 338 4.56 -7.68 -12.97
N TRP A 339 4.96 -7.75 -14.23
CA TRP A 339 5.96 -8.67 -14.73
C TRP A 339 7.09 -7.90 -15.39
N ASP A 340 8.30 -8.34 -15.21
CA ASP A 340 9.44 -7.86 -15.99
C ASP A 340 9.37 -8.44 -17.42
N PHE A 341 9.43 -7.57 -18.43
CA PHE A 341 9.28 -8.01 -19.81
C PHE A 341 10.44 -8.89 -20.26
N ASP A 342 11.67 -8.55 -19.88
CA ASP A 342 12.86 -9.26 -20.37
C ASP A 342 13.01 -10.65 -19.75
N SER A 343 12.81 -10.79 -18.46
CA SER A 343 12.92 -12.08 -17.76
C SER A 343 11.61 -12.89 -17.78
N GLY A 344 10.45 -12.24 -17.94
CA GLY A 344 9.13 -12.83 -17.76
C GLY A 344 8.79 -13.18 -16.31
N LYS A 345 9.57 -12.71 -15.33
CA LYS A 345 9.32 -12.95 -13.90
C LYS A 345 8.29 -11.99 -13.34
N GLU A 346 7.47 -12.46 -12.40
CA GLU A 346 6.59 -11.62 -11.61
C GLU A 346 7.42 -10.74 -10.68
N LEU A 347 7.12 -9.45 -10.65
CA LEU A 347 7.75 -8.47 -9.76
C LEU A 347 6.92 -8.26 -8.50
N ALA A 348 5.61 -8.10 -8.65
CA ALA A 348 4.68 -7.96 -7.53
C ALA A 348 3.23 -8.23 -7.93
N SER A 349 2.42 -8.59 -6.93
CA SER A 349 0.96 -8.71 -6.99
C SER A 349 0.30 -7.66 -6.11
N PHE A 350 -0.68 -6.92 -6.65
CA PHE A 350 -1.49 -5.93 -5.95
C PHE A 350 -2.88 -6.51 -5.70
N ILE A 351 -3.32 -6.52 -4.47
CA ILE A 351 -4.59 -7.08 -4.02
C ILE A 351 -5.35 -6.00 -3.25
N THR A 352 -6.60 -5.74 -3.63
CA THR A 352 -7.53 -4.93 -2.83
C THR A 352 -8.61 -5.85 -2.30
N PHE A 353 -8.97 -5.71 -1.03
CA PHE A 353 -10.06 -6.44 -0.39
C PHE A 353 -11.40 -5.70 -0.55
N GLU A 354 -12.52 -6.38 -0.33
CA GLU A 354 -13.86 -5.79 -0.48
C GLU A 354 -14.13 -4.59 0.44
N ASN A 355 -13.43 -4.50 1.56
CA ASN A 355 -13.51 -3.38 2.51
C ASN A 355 -12.62 -2.17 2.14
N GLY A 356 -11.89 -2.25 1.02
CA GLY A 356 -10.98 -1.21 0.53
C GLY A 356 -9.56 -1.28 1.08
N GLU A 357 -9.28 -2.15 2.06
CA GLU A 357 -7.92 -2.42 2.49
C GLU A 357 -7.14 -3.12 1.38
N TRP A 358 -5.81 -3.05 1.42
CA TRP A 358 -4.98 -3.58 0.34
C TRP A 358 -3.64 -4.12 0.83
N ILE A 359 -3.04 -4.97 0.01
CA ILE A 359 -1.69 -5.49 0.17
C ILE A 359 -0.99 -5.63 -1.18
N VAL A 360 0.30 -5.35 -1.21
CA VAL A 360 1.18 -5.61 -2.35
C VAL A 360 2.24 -6.60 -1.91
N LEU A 361 2.42 -7.67 -2.67
CA LEU A 361 3.30 -8.80 -2.34
C LEU A 361 4.30 -9.03 -3.46
N THR A 362 5.56 -9.23 -3.11
CA THR A 362 6.58 -9.72 -4.03
C THR A 362 6.69 -11.25 -3.95
N PRO A 363 7.17 -11.94 -5.00
CA PRO A 363 7.42 -13.39 -4.95
C PRO A 363 8.41 -13.83 -3.87
N ALA A 364 9.32 -12.95 -3.44
CA ALA A 364 10.25 -13.19 -2.33
C ALA A 364 9.58 -13.10 -0.96
N GLY A 365 8.32 -12.63 -0.88
CA GLY A 365 7.53 -12.52 0.34
C GLY A 365 7.54 -11.15 1.01
N TYR A 366 8.27 -10.18 0.49
CA TYR A 366 8.20 -8.81 0.96
C TYR A 366 6.86 -8.18 0.60
N TYR A 367 6.34 -7.33 1.50
CA TYR A 367 5.05 -6.72 1.28
C TYR A 367 4.99 -5.25 1.74
N ASN A 368 4.00 -4.57 1.17
CA ASN A 368 3.47 -3.28 1.62
C ASN A 368 1.96 -3.41 1.77
N SER A 369 1.34 -2.67 2.69
CA SER A 369 -0.10 -2.76 2.91
C SER A 369 -0.68 -1.47 3.48
N SER A 370 -2.00 -1.32 3.37
CA SER A 370 -2.77 -0.41 4.19
C SER A 370 -2.70 -0.80 5.67
N GLU A 371 -3.21 0.06 6.55
CA GLU A 371 -3.09 -0.10 8.00
C GLU A 371 -3.59 -1.46 8.52
N LYS A 372 -4.67 -1.97 7.94
CA LYS A 372 -5.29 -3.26 8.31
C LYS A 372 -5.16 -4.33 7.24
N GLY A 373 -4.60 -3.99 6.07
CA GLY A 373 -4.54 -4.92 4.93
C GLY A 373 -3.76 -6.19 5.23
N ASP A 374 -2.72 -6.09 6.02
CA ASP A 374 -1.90 -7.23 6.44
C ASP A 374 -2.61 -8.21 7.40
N GLN A 375 -3.67 -7.79 8.08
CA GLN A 375 -4.46 -8.67 8.97
C GLN A 375 -5.21 -9.77 8.20
N TYR A 376 -5.44 -9.56 6.92
CA TYR A 376 -6.15 -10.51 6.04
C TYR A 376 -5.26 -11.52 5.36
N TYR A 377 -3.95 -11.43 5.60
CA TYR A 377 -2.95 -12.26 4.95
C TYR A 377 -2.24 -13.17 5.94
N SER A 378 -1.99 -14.39 5.55
CA SER A 378 -1.14 -15.36 6.24
C SER A 378 -0.32 -16.17 5.23
N VAL A 379 0.79 -16.74 5.71
CA VAL A 379 1.66 -17.59 4.90
C VAL A 379 1.58 -19.01 5.42
N LYS A 380 1.32 -19.95 4.53
CA LYS A 380 1.40 -21.38 4.84
C LYS A 380 2.77 -21.91 4.44
N VAL A 381 3.47 -22.44 5.40
CA VAL A 381 4.80 -23.03 5.22
C VAL A 381 4.74 -24.48 5.69
N GLN A 382 4.98 -25.43 4.79
CA GLN A 382 4.94 -26.86 5.09
C GLN A 382 3.64 -27.29 5.82
N GLY A 383 2.50 -26.75 5.39
CA GLY A 383 1.19 -27.07 5.94
C GLY A 383 0.82 -26.34 7.24
N LYS A 384 1.70 -25.51 7.81
CA LYS A 384 1.45 -24.70 9.00
C LYS A 384 1.28 -23.23 8.62
N ALA A 385 0.15 -22.63 9.04
CA ALA A 385 -0.15 -21.23 8.76
C ALA A 385 0.51 -20.30 9.79
N TYR A 386 1.13 -19.23 9.30
CA TYR A 386 1.74 -18.15 10.08
C TYR A 386 1.07 -16.84 9.70
N THR A 387 0.68 -16.04 10.69
CA THR A 387 0.09 -14.74 10.45
C THR A 387 1.16 -13.74 10.01
N ILE A 388 0.74 -12.73 9.28
CA ILE A 388 1.66 -11.67 8.85
C ILE A 388 2.26 -10.90 10.02
N GLU A 389 1.56 -10.81 11.15
CA GLU A 389 2.08 -10.18 12.36
C GLU A 389 3.37 -10.86 12.84
N GLN A 390 3.47 -12.18 12.67
CA GLN A 390 4.67 -12.97 13.01
C GLN A 390 5.86 -12.67 12.08
N LEU A 391 5.59 -12.21 10.85
CA LEU A 391 6.59 -11.93 9.80
C LEU A 391 6.88 -10.43 9.62
N ARG A 392 6.09 -9.55 10.25
CA ARG A 392 6.05 -8.12 9.96
C ARG A 392 7.41 -7.45 10.04
N GLU A 393 8.18 -7.66 11.11
CA GLU A 393 9.45 -6.95 11.30
C GLU A 393 10.48 -7.25 10.22
N ALA A 394 10.43 -8.43 9.62
CA ALA A 394 11.37 -8.84 8.57
C ALA A 394 10.85 -8.59 7.15
N PHE A 395 9.51 -8.70 6.93
CA PHE A 395 8.94 -8.74 5.59
C PHE A 395 8.02 -7.57 5.24
N TYR A 396 7.60 -6.73 6.20
CA TYR A 396 6.98 -5.44 5.88
C TYR A 396 8.07 -4.47 5.39
N ARG A 397 8.33 -4.52 4.09
CA ARG A 397 9.44 -3.80 3.43
C ARG A 397 8.96 -3.11 2.16
N PRO A 398 8.21 -2.00 2.29
CA PRO A 398 7.76 -1.20 1.14
C PRO A 398 8.88 -0.78 0.20
N ASP A 399 10.08 -0.55 0.74
CA ASP A 399 11.28 -0.26 -0.02
C ASP A 399 11.71 -1.41 -0.95
N LEU A 400 11.65 -2.65 -0.46
CA LEU A 400 11.98 -3.83 -1.29
C LEU A 400 10.87 -4.13 -2.30
N VAL A 401 9.61 -3.85 -1.96
CA VAL A 401 8.51 -3.88 -2.94
C VAL A 401 8.77 -2.89 -4.07
N LYS A 402 9.14 -1.65 -3.74
CA LYS A 402 9.52 -0.62 -4.72
C LYS A 402 10.74 -1.04 -5.54
N LEU A 403 11.76 -1.61 -4.90
CA LEU A 403 12.96 -2.11 -5.57
C LEU A 403 12.60 -3.20 -6.59
N ALA A 404 11.78 -4.18 -6.20
CA ALA A 404 11.27 -5.22 -7.09
C ALA A 404 10.52 -4.64 -8.28
N LEU A 405 9.57 -3.73 -8.03
CA LEU A 405 8.77 -3.06 -9.07
C LEU A 405 9.64 -2.25 -10.04
N SER A 406 10.82 -1.77 -9.62
CA SER A 406 11.78 -1.15 -10.53
C SER A 406 12.56 -2.13 -11.42
N GLY A 407 12.27 -3.44 -11.33
CA GLY A 407 12.97 -4.50 -12.06
C GLY A 407 14.35 -4.83 -11.51
N LYS A 408 14.72 -4.33 -10.33
CA LYS A 408 16.01 -4.62 -9.70
C LYS A 408 15.95 -5.92 -8.91
N SER A 409 17.07 -6.64 -8.87
CA SER A 409 17.18 -7.91 -8.14
C SER A 409 17.04 -7.71 -6.63
N LEU A 410 16.36 -8.65 -5.99
CA LEU A 410 16.31 -8.81 -4.54
C LEU A 410 17.35 -9.83 -4.04
N GLU A 411 18.31 -10.23 -4.87
CA GLU A 411 19.40 -11.13 -4.49
C GLU A 411 20.21 -10.54 -3.32
N GLY A 412 20.53 -11.38 -2.34
CA GLY A 412 21.23 -10.97 -1.12
C GLY A 412 20.30 -10.54 0.02
N TYR A 413 19.01 -10.34 -0.23
CA TYR A 413 18.03 -10.16 0.84
C TYR A 413 17.44 -11.51 1.27
N LYS A 414 17.02 -11.61 2.57
CA LYS A 414 16.36 -12.81 3.09
C LYS A 414 15.04 -13.07 2.37
N THR A 415 14.74 -14.32 2.10
CA THR A 415 13.46 -14.76 1.56
C THR A 415 12.58 -15.37 2.65
N LEU A 416 11.32 -15.68 2.36
CA LEU A 416 10.47 -16.42 3.27
C LEU A 416 11.05 -17.80 3.64
N ALA A 417 11.86 -18.40 2.77
CA ALA A 417 12.58 -19.65 3.06
C ALA A 417 13.56 -19.50 4.23
N ASP A 418 14.14 -18.31 4.39
CA ASP A 418 15.12 -18.00 5.42
C ASP A 418 14.46 -17.58 6.74
N ALA A 419 13.14 -17.45 6.77
CA ALA A 419 12.42 -16.96 7.94
C ALA A 419 12.55 -17.87 9.17
N GLY A 420 12.79 -19.16 8.98
CA GLY A 420 12.88 -20.13 10.07
C GLY A 420 11.54 -20.42 10.72
N THR A 421 11.55 -20.91 11.96
CA THR A 421 10.35 -21.19 12.76
C THR A 421 10.35 -20.37 14.04
N PRO A 422 9.20 -19.83 14.48
CA PRO A 422 9.14 -19.06 15.73
C PRO A 422 9.17 -19.99 16.95
N PRO A 423 9.73 -19.56 18.10
CA PRO A 423 9.65 -20.32 19.33
C PRO A 423 8.22 -20.39 19.86
N VAL A 424 7.94 -21.35 20.75
CA VAL A 424 6.70 -21.40 21.52
C VAL A 424 6.92 -20.65 22.83
N VAL A 425 5.97 -19.77 23.19
CA VAL A 425 6.04 -18.93 24.39
C VAL A 425 4.86 -19.24 25.30
N GLU A 426 5.13 -19.40 26.58
CA GLU A 426 4.15 -19.63 27.63
C GLU A 426 4.48 -18.73 28.84
N ILE A 427 3.48 -18.10 29.44
CA ILE A 427 3.61 -17.44 30.75
C ILE A 427 3.26 -18.46 31.83
N VAL A 428 4.18 -18.70 32.76
CA VAL A 428 4.01 -19.68 33.81
C VAL A 428 4.21 -19.05 35.20
N ASP A 429 3.67 -19.64 36.23
CA ASP A 429 3.85 -19.25 37.64
C ASP A 429 3.49 -17.77 37.93
N THR A 430 2.49 -17.20 37.21
CA THR A 430 2.06 -15.83 37.39
C THR A 430 0.68 -15.79 38.07
N PRO A 431 0.49 -15.02 39.18
CA PRO A 431 -0.76 -15.00 39.92
C PRO A 431 -1.87 -14.31 39.14
N ALA A 432 -3.13 -14.74 39.31
CA ALA A 432 -4.33 -14.09 38.74
C ALA A 432 -4.77 -12.85 39.51
N LYS A 433 -4.35 -12.66 40.77
CA LYS A 433 -4.65 -11.50 41.62
C LYS A 433 -3.45 -11.16 42.48
N THR A 434 -3.29 -9.86 42.77
CA THR A 434 -2.21 -9.37 43.62
C THR A 434 -2.58 -8.05 44.33
N GLU A 435 -1.97 -7.75 45.45
CA GLU A 435 -2.01 -6.42 46.11
C GLU A 435 -0.67 -5.70 45.98
N LYS A 436 0.29 -6.30 45.23
CA LYS A 436 1.61 -5.71 45.00
C LYS A 436 1.58 -4.89 43.72
N ASP A 437 2.28 -3.78 43.72
CA ASP A 437 2.46 -2.90 42.56
C ASP A 437 3.43 -3.46 41.51
N GLU A 438 4.15 -4.55 41.84
CA GLU A 438 4.98 -5.30 40.90
C GLU A 438 4.91 -6.80 41.17
N ILE A 439 5.11 -7.62 40.14
CA ILE A 439 5.16 -9.07 40.19
C ILE A 439 6.33 -9.62 39.38
N LYS A 440 6.70 -10.86 39.69
CA LYS A 440 7.59 -11.64 38.82
C LYS A 440 6.74 -12.39 37.78
N VAL A 441 7.11 -12.24 36.51
CA VAL A 441 6.51 -12.94 35.36
C VAL A 441 7.55 -13.88 34.79
N THR A 442 7.29 -15.18 34.84
CA THR A 442 8.17 -16.19 34.28
C THR A 442 7.66 -16.61 32.90
N VAL A 443 8.51 -16.46 31.89
CA VAL A 443 8.27 -16.86 30.53
C VAL A 443 9.04 -18.10 30.19
N LYS A 444 8.35 -19.17 29.83
CA LYS A 444 8.91 -20.38 29.27
C LYS A 444 9.00 -20.26 27.75
N LEU A 445 10.17 -20.52 27.22
CA LEU A 445 10.49 -20.39 25.80
C LEU A 445 10.96 -21.73 25.27
N THR A 446 10.24 -22.30 24.31
CA THR A 446 10.59 -23.58 23.69
C THR A 446 11.10 -23.34 22.28
N ASP A 447 12.34 -23.74 22.02
CA ASP A 447 12.95 -23.67 20.69
C ASP A 447 12.32 -24.71 19.76
N THR A 448 11.96 -24.29 18.57
CA THR A 448 11.38 -25.14 17.50
C THR A 448 12.40 -25.48 16.42
N GLY A 449 13.68 -25.17 16.60
CA GLY A 449 14.78 -25.50 15.70
C GLY A 449 15.48 -24.30 15.07
N SER A 450 14.98 -23.06 15.29
CA SER A 450 15.59 -21.85 14.75
C SER A 450 16.25 -20.98 15.83
N GLY A 451 16.32 -21.47 17.08
CA GLY A 451 16.83 -20.73 18.25
C GLY A 451 15.85 -19.68 18.75
N ILE A 452 16.28 -18.95 19.77
CA ILE A 452 15.50 -17.90 20.42
C ILE A 452 16.26 -16.58 20.30
N GLY A 453 15.60 -15.54 19.83
CA GLY A 453 16.08 -14.16 19.72
C GLY A 453 15.49 -13.25 20.79
N ASP A 454 15.04 -12.07 20.38
CA ASP A 454 14.44 -11.05 21.25
C ASP A 454 13.20 -11.56 21.97
N ILE A 455 13.06 -11.18 23.25
CA ILE A 455 11.88 -11.45 24.06
C ILE A 455 11.25 -10.10 24.42
N ARG A 456 9.94 -9.98 24.30
CA ARG A 456 9.21 -8.75 24.62
C ARG A 456 8.02 -9.00 25.51
N LEU A 457 7.86 -8.13 26.50
CA LEU A 457 6.69 -8.08 27.36
C LEU A 457 5.92 -6.80 27.11
N TYR A 458 4.61 -6.93 27.03
CA TYR A 458 3.66 -5.83 26.90
C TYR A 458 2.73 -5.85 28.11
N LEU A 459 2.38 -4.66 28.58
CA LEU A 459 1.32 -4.43 29.54
C LEU A 459 0.24 -3.60 28.85
N ASN A 460 -0.98 -4.15 28.74
CA ASN A 460 -2.10 -3.52 28.06
C ASN A 460 -1.71 -3.00 26.65
N ASP A 461 -1.06 -3.89 25.87
CA ASP A 461 -0.56 -3.67 24.50
C ASP A 461 0.60 -2.68 24.32
N THR A 462 1.07 -2.04 25.40
CA THR A 462 2.27 -1.20 25.36
C THR A 462 3.48 -2.02 25.82
N ALA A 463 4.57 -2.00 25.02
CA ALA A 463 5.81 -2.68 25.38
C ALA A 463 6.42 -2.06 26.65
N VAL A 464 6.69 -2.88 27.65
CA VAL A 464 7.28 -2.46 28.93
C VAL A 464 8.64 -3.08 29.19
N LEU A 465 9.02 -4.06 28.37
CA LEU A 465 10.33 -4.70 28.43
C LEU A 465 10.71 -5.31 27.08
N VAL A 466 11.94 -5.09 26.68
CA VAL A 466 12.62 -5.79 25.59
C VAL A 466 13.93 -6.37 26.13
N ASP A 467 14.03 -7.71 26.14
CA ASP A 467 15.26 -8.44 26.40
C ASP A 467 15.87 -8.80 25.04
N SER A 468 16.74 -7.92 24.55
CA SER A 468 17.34 -8.04 23.23
C SER A 468 18.46 -9.08 23.25
N ALA A 469 18.38 -10.07 22.40
CA ALA A 469 19.44 -11.04 22.18
C ALA A 469 20.69 -10.44 21.48
N ARG A 470 20.60 -9.19 20.96
CA ARG A 470 21.70 -8.47 20.26
C ARG A 470 22.39 -9.32 19.19
N GLY A 471 21.61 -10.11 18.42
CA GLY A 471 22.13 -11.02 17.42
C GLY A 471 22.77 -12.31 17.96
N ILE A 472 22.71 -12.54 19.27
CA ILE A 472 23.16 -13.78 19.87
C ILE A 472 21.99 -14.75 19.95
N LYS A 473 22.09 -15.83 19.20
CA LYS A 473 21.09 -16.90 19.21
C LYS A 473 21.15 -17.64 20.54
N ILE A 474 20.08 -17.58 21.34
CA ILE A 474 19.98 -18.34 22.58
C ILE A 474 19.50 -19.74 22.22
N THR A 475 20.32 -20.76 22.53
CA THR A 475 19.93 -22.16 22.35
C THR A 475 19.81 -22.79 23.75
N PRO A 476 18.80 -23.64 23.98
CA PRO A 476 18.73 -24.47 25.20
C PRO A 476 19.99 -25.34 25.36
N LYS A 477 20.31 -25.69 26.56
CA LYS A 477 21.42 -26.64 26.83
C LYS A 477 21.15 -27.99 26.14
N ALA A 478 22.20 -28.72 25.85
CA ALA A 478 22.07 -30.04 25.22
C ALA A 478 21.14 -30.95 26.04
N GLY A 479 20.07 -31.43 25.38
CA GLY A 479 19.01 -32.25 26.00
C GLY A 479 17.79 -31.45 26.51
N GLU A 480 17.86 -30.14 26.64
CA GLU A 480 16.74 -29.28 27.00
C GLU A 480 16.11 -28.66 25.74
N LYS A 481 14.78 -28.59 25.68
CA LYS A 481 14.07 -27.90 24.59
C LYS A 481 13.57 -26.53 24.99
N SER A 482 13.57 -26.19 26.27
CA SER A 482 12.99 -24.96 26.80
C SER A 482 13.95 -24.25 27.75
N ILE A 483 13.85 -22.92 27.77
CA ILE A 483 14.50 -22.05 28.76
C ILE A 483 13.44 -21.25 29.51
N PHE A 484 13.79 -20.79 30.72
CA PHE A 484 12.94 -19.96 31.56
C PHE A 484 13.62 -18.60 31.78
N LYS A 485 12.86 -17.55 31.61
CA LYS A 485 13.27 -16.17 31.88
C LYS A 485 12.26 -15.51 32.81
N THR A 486 12.73 -14.91 33.91
CA THR A 486 11.85 -14.22 34.85
C THR A 486 12.12 -12.74 34.86
N TYR A 487 11.07 -11.95 34.72
CA TYR A 487 11.08 -10.50 34.63
C TYR A 487 10.23 -9.90 35.75
N THR A 488 10.60 -8.71 36.23
CA THR A 488 9.77 -7.93 37.15
C THR A 488 8.90 -6.97 36.28
N VAL A 489 7.58 -7.03 36.47
CA VAL A 489 6.62 -6.19 35.77
C VAL A 489 5.83 -5.38 36.78
N LYS A 490 5.86 -4.06 36.65
CA LYS A 490 5.02 -3.14 37.41
C LYS A 490 3.60 -3.14 36.86
N LEU A 491 2.60 -2.93 37.72
CA LEU A 491 1.18 -3.08 37.42
C LEU A 491 0.42 -1.78 37.57
N LEU A 492 -0.69 -1.68 36.82
CA LEU A 492 -1.73 -0.69 37.01
C LEU A 492 -2.76 -1.20 38.01
N ASN A 493 -3.46 -0.29 38.72
CA ASN A 493 -4.61 -0.72 39.52
C ASN A 493 -5.72 -1.26 38.61
N GLY A 494 -6.34 -2.36 38.99
CA GLY A 494 -7.40 -3.04 38.24
C GLY A 494 -6.88 -4.14 37.33
N GLU A 495 -7.52 -4.33 36.16
CA GLU A 495 -7.16 -5.37 35.21
C GLU A 495 -5.86 -5.03 34.47
N ASN A 496 -4.97 -6.01 34.41
CA ASN A 496 -3.72 -5.97 33.65
C ASN A 496 -3.67 -7.16 32.71
N ILE A 497 -3.37 -6.91 31.45
CA ILE A 497 -3.12 -7.94 30.43
C ILE A 497 -1.62 -7.94 30.13
N ILE A 498 -0.94 -9.01 30.57
CA ILE A 498 0.46 -9.24 30.23
C ILE A 498 0.52 -10.09 28.98
N LYS A 499 1.22 -9.61 27.96
CA LYS A 499 1.47 -10.31 26.71
C LYS A 499 2.98 -10.54 26.56
N ALA A 500 3.37 -11.79 26.34
CA ALA A 500 4.75 -12.16 26.05
C ALA A 500 4.88 -12.68 24.62
N VAL A 501 5.89 -12.22 23.91
CA VAL A 501 6.29 -12.75 22.61
C VAL A 501 7.80 -12.94 22.56
N ALA A 502 8.27 -13.86 21.71
CA ALA A 502 9.68 -14.02 21.42
C ALA A 502 9.90 -14.23 19.93
N PHE A 503 11.07 -13.88 19.49
CA PHE A 503 11.50 -14.09 18.11
C PHE A 503 12.38 -15.33 18.00
N ASN A 504 12.49 -15.88 16.80
CA ASN A 504 13.52 -16.87 16.51
C ASN A 504 14.92 -16.25 16.54
N GLY A 505 15.96 -17.07 16.52
CA GLY A 505 17.36 -16.62 16.70
C GLY A 505 17.83 -15.52 15.74
N ASP A 506 17.24 -15.42 14.57
CA ASP A 506 17.56 -14.39 13.55
C ASP A 506 16.61 -13.19 13.58
N ASN A 507 15.68 -13.13 14.53
CA ASN A 507 14.64 -12.11 14.67
C ASN A 507 13.76 -11.92 13.41
N THR A 508 13.58 -12.98 12.63
CA THR A 508 12.81 -12.96 11.38
C THR A 508 11.35 -13.34 11.56
N MET A 509 11.05 -14.13 12.61
CA MET A 509 9.71 -14.62 12.88
C MET A 509 9.36 -14.56 14.36
N GLN A 510 8.24 -13.92 14.66
CA GLN A 510 7.69 -13.77 16.00
C GLN A 510 6.82 -14.98 16.38
N SER A 511 6.85 -15.36 17.65
CA SER A 511 5.93 -16.36 18.23
C SER A 511 4.48 -15.89 18.21
N ASN A 512 3.56 -16.83 18.37
CA ASN A 512 2.22 -16.47 18.86
C ASN A 512 2.36 -15.83 20.26
N PRO A 513 1.52 -14.85 20.61
CA PRO A 513 1.56 -14.23 21.93
C PRO A 513 1.05 -15.18 23.02
N ALA A 514 1.77 -15.25 24.14
CA ALA A 514 1.24 -15.77 25.39
C ALA A 514 0.59 -14.64 26.16
N LEU A 515 -0.64 -14.85 26.63
CA LEU A 515 -1.44 -13.85 27.34
C LEU A 515 -1.72 -14.32 28.76
N HIS A 516 -1.59 -13.40 29.73
CA HIS A 516 -1.99 -13.63 31.13
C HIS A 516 -2.76 -12.41 31.62
N LYS A 517 -3.97 -12.67 32.18
CA LYS A 517 -4.80 -11.64 32.80
C LYS A 517 -4.67 -11.72 34.30
N LEU A 518 -4.46 -10.58 34.94
CA LEU A 518 -4.43 -10.47 36.39
C LEU A 518 -5.12 -9.19 36.86
N ILE A 519 -5.64 -9.23 38.11
CA ILE A 519 -6.24 -8.07 38.78
C ILE A 519 -5.30 -7.64 39.91
N ALA A 520 -4.87 -6.38 39.85
CA ALA A 520 -4.07 -5.78 40.91
C ALA A 520 -4.93 -4.79 41.72
N SER A 521 -4.94 -4.94 43.05
CA SER A 521 -5.62 -4.06 44.01
C SER A 521 -4.58 -3.19 44.71
N ILE A 522 -4.15 -2.13 44.02
CA ILE A 522 -3.09 -1.23 44.50
C ILE A 522 -3.61 0.21 44.62
N SER A 523 -2.94 1.03 45.43
CA SER A 523 -3.34 2.43 45.58
C SER A 523 -3.12 3.23 44.31
N ILE A 524 -4.13 3.99 43.90
CA ILE A 524 -4.06 4.90 42.75
C ILE A 524 -3.28 6.15 43.15
N LYS A 525 -2.21 6.44 42.41
CA LYS A 525 -1.44 7.69 42.55
C LYS A 525 -1.74 8.61 41.38
N LYS A 526 -1.68 9.93 41.61
CA LYS A 526 -1.73 10.87 40.50
C LYS A 526 -0.49 10.68 39.62
N PRO A 527 -0.64 10.52 38.30
CA PRO A 527 0.50 10.26 37.44
C PRO A 527 1.42 11.47 37.32
N SER A 528 2.70 11.22 37.07
CA SER A 528 3.69 12.23 36.72
C SER A 528 4.01 12.17 35.24
N MET A 529 4.51 13.28 34.67
CA MET A 529 5.01 13.32 33.29
C MET A 529 6.53 13.47 33.31
N TYR A 530 7.18 12.66 32.50
CA TYR A 530 8.63 12.70 32.29
C TYR A 530 8.91 12.85 30.80
N ALA A 531 9.68 13.86 30.42
CA ALA A 531 10.00 14.16 29.03
C ALA A 531 11.52 14.19 28.81
N VAL A 532 11.98 13.51 27.78
CA VAL A 532 13.35 13.62 27.25
C VAL A 532 13.27 14.27 25.88
N LEU A 533 13.82 15.47 25.77
CA LEU A 533 13.72 16.30 24.59
C LEU A 533 15.12 16.58 24.07
N ILE A 534 15.36 16.29 22.80
CA ILE A 534 16.67 16.31 22.16
C ILE A 534 16.64 17.25 20.96
N GLY A 535 17.57 18.20 20.90
CA GLY A 535 17.77 19.07 19.75
C GLY A 535 19.25 19.10 19.34
N ILE A 536 19.57 18.69 18.12
CA ILE A 536 20.94 18.55 17.64
C ILE A 536 21.21 19.51 16.48
N ASN A 537 21.93 20.62 16.77
CA ASN A 537 22.41 21.54 15.73
C ASN A 537 23.81 21.20 15.27
N GLU A 538 24.68 20.76 16.19
CA GLU A 538 26.09 20.57 15.93
C GLU A 538 26.47 19.10 15.84
N TYR A 539 27.22 18.75 14.81
CA TYR A 539 27.70 17.39 14.55
C TYR A 539 29.22 17.35 14.46
N LYS A 540 29.82 16.18 14.63
CA LYS A 540 31.25 15.95 14.37
C LYS A 540 31.58 16.26 12.91
N ASN A 541 30.65 15.97 11.98
CA ASN A 541 30.72 16.39 10.60
C ASN A 541 30.02 17.76 10.43
N PRO A 542 30.74 18.86 10.17
CA PRO A 542 30.14 20.19 10.04
C PRO A 542 29.14 20.32 8.88
N LYS A 543 29.18 19.41 7.89
CA LYS A 543 28.21 19.41 6.80
C LYS A 543 26.81 19.00 7.25
N LEU A 544 26.69 18.37 8.42
CA LEU A 544 25.42 17.96 9.02
C LEU A 544 24.79 19.04 9.90
N THR A 545 25.42 20.20 10.09
CA THR A 545 24.94 21.27 10.96
C THR A 545 23.51 21.70 10.61
N LEU A 546 22.62 21.70 11.61
CA LEU A 546 21.25 22.20 11.54
C LEU A 546 21.16 23.58 12.22
N LYS A 547 20.09 24.33 11.94
CA LYS A 547 19.93 25.70 12.47
C LYS A 547 18.85 25.78 13.56
N TYR A 548 17.80 24.98 13.46
CA TYR A 548 16.59 25.18 14.25
C TYR A 548 16.29 24.04 15.25
N ALA A 549 16.94 22.88 15.15
CA ALA A 549 16.65 21.74 15.99
C ALA A 549 16.72 22.00 17.49
N VAL A 550 17.71 22.79 17.95
CA VAL A 550 17.83 23.22 19.35
C VAL A 550 16.70 24.19 19.73
N ALA A 551 16.34 25.13 18.84
CA ALA A 551 15.25 26.08 19.07
C ALA A 551 13.90 25.36 19.17
N ASP A 552 13.69 24.35 18.34
CA ASP A 552 12.49 23.52 18.32
C ASP A 552 12.35 22.69 19.59
N ALA A 553 13.40 22.02 20.03
CA ALA A 553 13.41 21.27 21.28
C ALA A 553 13.11 22.19 22.50
N LYS A 554 13.66 23.42 22.52
CA LYS A 554 13.38 24.40 23.56
C LYS A 554 11.94 24.86 23.55
N LEU A 555 11.41 25.24 22.39
CA LEU A 555 10.02 25.66 22.23
C LEU A 555 9.03 24.58 22.67
N PHE A 556 9.30 23.33 22.26
CA PHE A 556 8.48 22.19 22.67
C PHE A 556 8.58 21.96 24.20
N ALA A 557 9.80 22.06 24.79
CA ALA A 557 10.02 21.92 26.22
C ALA A 557 9.23 22.92 27.06
N GLU A 558 9.28 24.21 26.69
CA GLU A 558 8.53 25.26 27.34
C GLU A 558 7.02 25.04 27.25
N THR A 559 6.54 24.69 26.06
CA THR A 559 5.11 24.49 25.81
C THR A 559 4.58 23.28 26.57
N ILE A 560 5.20 22.09 26.41
CA ILE A 560 4.73 20.88 27.09
C ILE A 560 4.79 21.03 28.60
N SER A 561 5.84 21.67 29.15
CA SER A 561 5.94 21.95 30.59
C SER A 561 4.79 22.79 31.07
N HIS A 562 4.37 23.81 30.30
CA HIS A 562 3.30 24.72 30.69
C HIS A 562 1.93 24.04 30.66
N VAL A 563 1.57 23.39 29.53
CA VAL A 563 0.22 22.84 29.34
C VAL A 563 -0.03 21.56 30.15
N SER A 564 1.04 20.85 30.56
CA SER A 564 0.94 19.60 31.30
C SER A 564 0.84 19.76 32.82
N LYS A 565 1.32 20.89 33.38
CA LYS A 565 1.30 21.15 34.84
C LYS A 565 -0.05 20.91 35.52
N PRO A 566 -1.20 21.32 34.94
CA PRO A 566 -2.49 21.08 35.58
C PRO A 566 -2.90 19.60 35.67
N LEU A 567 -2.33 18.73 34.80
CA LEU A 567 -2.73 17.33 34.66
C LEU A 567 -1.97 16.40 35.59
N PHE A 568 -0.68 16.65 35.82
CA PHE A 568 0.24 15.75 36.47
C PHE A 568 0.64 16.19 37.85
N GLU A 569 1.05 15.25 38.69
CA GLU A 569 1.61 15.55 40.02
C GLU A 569 2.94 16.28 39.90
N LYS A 570 3.79 15.77 38.98
CA LYS A 570 5.10 16.32 38.64
C LYS A 570 5.24 16.36 37.13
N VAL A 571 5.84 17.41 36.61
CA VAL A 571 6.30 17.48 35.21
C VAL A 571 7.80 17.71 35.23
N GLU A 572 8.54 16.72 34.75
CA GLU A 572 9.99 16.74 34.66
C GLU A 572 10.42 16.72 33.20
N VAL A 573 11.19 17.71 32.78
CA VAL A 573 11.69 17.82 31.41
C VAL A 573 13.21 17.82 31.44
N LYS A 574 13.80 16.83 30.79
CA LYS A 574 15.23 16.72 30.54
C LYS A 574 15.50 17.16 29.11
N LEU A 575 16.15 18.32 28.95
CA LEU A 575 16.46 18.90 27.65
C LEU A 575 17.95 18.69 27.33
N LEU A 576 18.25 18.03 26.21
CA LEU A 576 19.61 17.71 25.72
C LEU A 576 19.86 18.51 24.45
N THR A 577 20.76 19.51 24.51
CA THR A 577 20.99 20.45 23.40
C THR A 577 22.46 20.77 23.13
N THR A 578 23.35 20.37 24.02
CA THR A 578 24.78 20.54 23.76
C THR A 578 25.34 19.37 22.95
N LYS A 579 26.49 19.56 22.32
CA LYS A 579 27.13 18.51 21.50
C LYS A 579 27.49 17.28 22.34
N GLU A 580 27.90 17.48 23.57
CA GLU A 580 28.26 16.42 24.51
C GLU A 580 27.05 15.62 24.99
N GLU A 581 25.94 16.32 25.27
CA GLU A 581 24.68 15.69 25.75
C GLU A 581 23.94 14.92 24.65
N THR A 582 24.22 15.22 23.40
CA THR A 582 23.53 14.61 22.25
C THR A 582 24.33 13.53 21.54
N THR A 583 25.40 13.03 22.20
CA THR A 583 26.11 11.82 21.76
C THR A 583 25.25 10.57 22.01
N LYS A 584 25.50 9.51 21.24
CA LYS A 584 24.83 8.21 21.37
C LYS A 584 24.85 7.69 22.82
N GLU A 585 26.01 7.70 23.46
CA GLU A 585 26.22 7.18 24.81
C GLU A 585 25.49 8.01 25.87
N TYR A 586 25.50 9.34 25.72
CA TYR A 586 24.83 10.23 26.67
C TYR A 586 23.31 10.10 26.60
N ILE A 587 22.76 10.03 25.36
CA ILE A 587 21.32 9.80 25.15
C ILE A 587 20.89 8.45 25.76
N LYS A 588 21.65 7.37 25.50
CA LYS A 588 21.38 6.05 26.08
C LYS A 588 21.35 6.11 27.60
N LYS A 589 22.39 6.69 28.21
CA LYS A 589 22.48 6.85 29.66
C LYS A 589 21.32 7.69 30.21
N SER A 590 20.93 8.75 29.51
CA SER A 590 19.82 9.61 29.92
C SER A 590 18.48 8.88 29.94
N LEU A 591 18.25 7.97 29.00
CA LEU A 591 17.01 7.19 28.92
C LEU A 591 16.96 6.06 29.97
N GLU A 592 18.12 5.56 30.45
CA GLU A 592 18.16 4.53 31.49
C GLU A 592 17.58 4.97 32.83
N ASP A 593 17.63 6.28 33.14
CA ASP A 593 17.07 6.85 34.37
C ASP A 593 15.55 6.61 34.47
N TYR A 594 14.86 6.48 33.34
CA TYR A 594 13.40 6.31 33.23
C TYR A 594 12.92 4.86 33.28
N LYS A 595 13.80 3.87 33.39
CA LYS A 595 13.43 2.47 33.61
C LYS A 595 12.72 2.23 34.95
N LYS A 596 12.67 3.22 35.83
CA LYS A 596 12.05 3.17 37.16
C LYS A 596 10.63 3.76 37.21
N LEU A 597 10.13 4.32 36.10
CA LEU A 597 8.81 4.92 36.05
C LEU A 597 7.71 3.92 36.41
N ASN A 598 6.55 4.45 36.79
CA ASN A 598 5.37 3.63 37.01
C ASN A 598 4.55 3.52 35.73
N PRO A 599 3.76 2.46 35.56
CA PRO A 599 2.94 2.26 34.35
C PRO A 599 1.92 3.38 34.09
N GLU A 600 1.40 4.05 35.13
CA GLU A 600 0.48 5.17 35.05
C GLU A 600 1.13 6.49 34.62
N ASP A 601 2.44 6.64 34.79
CA ASP A 601 3.18 7.85 34.41
C ASP A 601 3.16 8.05 32.88
N VAL A 602 3.30 9.29 32.45
CA VAL A 602 3.40 9.64 31.02
C VAL A 602 4.88 9.85 30.67
N PHE A 603 5.33 9.18 29.64
CA PHE A 603 6.66 9.35 29.08
C PHE A 603 6.58 10.04 27.71
N VAL A 604 7.31 11.16 27.56
CA VAL A 604 7.42 11.91 26.30
C VAL A 604 8.85 11.84 25.79
N PHE A 605 9.01 11.42 24.56
CA PHE A 605 10.28 11.45 23.84
C PHE A 605 10.15 12.32 22.60
N TYR A 606 10.96 13.38 22.53
CA TYR A 606 11.02 14.28 21.39
C TYR A 606 12.47 14.35 20.89
N VAL A 607 12.67 14.29 19.58
CA VAL A 607 13.97 14.52 18.97
C VAL A 607 13.86 15.34 17.71
N ALA A 608 14.63 16.44 17.63
CA ALA A 608 14.89 17.21 16.42
C ALA A 608 16.35 17.01 16.00
N SER A 609 16.58 16.34 14.87
CA SER A 609 17.91 15.98 14.36
C SER A 609 17.86 15.51 12.90
N HIS A 610 18.95 14.97 12.39
CA HIS A 610 18.92 14.17 11.17
C HIS A 610 18.48 12.73 11.43
N GLY A 611 17.69 12.20 10.53
CA GLY A 611 17.43 10.77 10.36
C GLY A 611 18.04 10.25 9.06
N THR A 612 18.40 9.00 9.01
CA THR A 612 18.80 8.33 7.77
C THR A 612 18.43 6.85 7.81
N VAL A 613 18.26 6.27 6.64
CA VAL A 613 18.09 4.81 6.52
C VAL A 613 19.21 4.25 5.65
N ASP A 614 19.85 3.21 6.12
CA ASP A 614 20.89 2.50 5.40
C ASP A 614 20.77 0.99 5.62
N GLU A 615 20.95 0.18 4.57
CA GLU A 615 20.76 -1.29 4.59
C GLU A 615 19.42 -1.75 5.20
N GLY A 616 18.38 -0.92 5.10
CA GLY A 616 17.04 -1.25 5.64
C GLY A 616 16.90 -1.04 7.15
N GLU A 617 17.82 -0.35 7.81
CA GLU A 617 17.75 0.05 9.20
C GLU A 617 17.70 1.59 9.31
N TYR A 618 16.84 2.10 10.19
CA TYR A 618 16.79 3.53 10.52
C TYR A 618 17.86 3.87 11.55
N PHE A 619 18.51 5.02 11.36
CA PHE A 619 19.49 5.59 12.24
C PHE A 619 19.10 7.00 12.63
N LEU A 620 18.97 7.26 13.93
CA LEU A 620 18.90 8.60 14.48
C LEU A 620 20.32 9.15 14.59
N VAL A 621 20.63 10.18 13.81
CA VAL A 621 21.98 10.73 13.69
C VAL A 621 22.29 11.58 14.91
N THR A 622 23.26 11.16 15.71
CA THR A 622 23.71 11.82 16.95
C THR A 622 24.90 12.75 16.70
N SER A 623 25.19 13.65 17.63
CA SER A 623 26.23 14.70 17.48
C SER A 623 27.64 14.16 17.21
N ASN A 624 27.97 12.96 17.65
CA ASN A 624 29.26 12.32 17.44
C ASN A 624 29.43 11.66 16.06
N VAL A 625 28.40 11.65 15.21
CA VAL A 625 28.50 11.09 13.85
C VAL A 625 29.37 11.96 12.97
N GLY A 626 30.48 11.38 12.49
CA GLY A 626 31.44 12.03 11.59
C GLY A 626 31.27 11.63 10.12
N SER A 627 30.61 10.50 9.83
CA SER A 627 30.38 9.98 8.49
C SER A 627 29.08 9.18 8.46
N LEU A 628 28.36 9.25 7.33
CA LEU A 628 27.12 8.51 7.08
C LEU A 628 27.38 7.13 6.42
N SER A 629 28.62 6.60 6.47
CA SER A 629 28.87 5.22 6.04
C SER A 629 28.22 4.24 7.02
N THR A 630 27.70 3.12 6.49
CA THR A 630 27.00 2.07 7.27
C THR A 630 27.74 1.69 8.53
N PHE A 631 29.04 1.45 8.44
CA PHE A 631 29.89 1.10 9.57
C PHE A 631 29.87 2.17 10.66
N ARG A 632 30.04 3.46 10.29
CA ARG A 632 30.03 4.58 11.24
C ARG A 632 28.65 4.87 11.81
N LEU A 633 27.61 4.70 11.02
CA LEU A 633 26.25 4.83 11.52
C LEU A 633 25.94 3.79 12.62
N LYS A 634 26.33 2.54 12.42
CA LYS A 634 26.18 1.49 13.45
C LYS A 634 26.96 1.79 14.75
N GLU A 635 28.12 2.40 14.64
CA GLU A 635 28.92 2.79 15.80
C GLU A 635 28.42 4.07 16.49
N ASP A 636 28.23 5.14 15.74
CA ASP A 636 28.08 6.49 16.25
C ASP A 636 26.63 6.97 16.36
N ALA A 637 25.68 6.44 15.56
CA ALA A 637 24.26 6.81 15.57
C ALA A 637 23.43 5.81 16.41
N LEU A 638 22.24 6.23 16.86
CA LEU A 638 21.27 5.31 17.47
C LEU A 638 20.55 4.52 16.40
N THR A 639 20.71 3.20 16.42
CA THR A 639 20.02 2.31 15.49
C THR A 639 18.54 2.17 15.86
N GLN A 640 17.71 1.76 14.89
CA GLN A 640 16.30 1.48 15.14
C GLN A 640 16.12 0.44 16.26
N ALA A 641 16.96 -0.60 16.29
CA ALA A 641 16.90 -1.62 17.33
C ALA A 641 17.22 -1.06 18.71
N GLU A 642 18.26 -0.21 18.84
CA GLU A 642 18.61 0.44 20.10
C GLU A 642 17.52 1.42 20.55
N LEU A 643 16.96 2.23 19.65
CA LEU A 643 15.88 3.17 19.95
C LEU A 643 14.62 2.44 20.43
N LYS A 644 14.27 1.34 19.77
CA LYS A 644 13.17 0.44 20.18
C LYS A 644 13.39 -0.10 21.59
N GLU A 645 14.59 -0.63 21.87
CA GLU A 645 14.93 -1.18 23.17
C GLU A 645 14.86 -0.11 24.28
N LEU A 646 15.43 1.07 24.04
CA LEU A 646 15.45 2.16 25.00
C LEU A 646 14.04 2.66 25.35
N ILE A 647 13.18 2.85 24.36
CA ILE A 647 11.81 3.34 24.56
C ILE A 647 10.93 2.24 25.18
N ALA A 648 11.05 1.00 24.72
CA ALA A 648 10.24 -0.11 25.24
C ALA A 648 10.56 -0.41 26.71
N ASN A 649 11.81 -0.28 27.13
CA ASN A 649 12.25 -0.53 28.51
C ASN A 649 11.84 0.54 29.52
N VAL A 650 11.18 1.64 29.08
CA VAL A 650 10.46 2.53 29.96
C VAL A 650 9.12 1.88 30.33
N PRO A 651 8.82 1.59 31.60
CA PRO A 651 7.64 0.79 31.95
C PRO A 651 6.30 1.53 31.88
N SER A 652 6.28 2.83 31.52
CA SER A 652 5.07 3.58 31.28
C SER A 652 4.21 2.96 30.18
N THR A 653 2.88 2.88 30.38
CA THR A 653 1.90 2.46 29.36
C THR A 653 1.40 3.62 28.49
N LYS A 654 1.82 4.85 28.80
CA LYS A 654 1.42 6.09 28.12
C LYS A 654 2.67 6.77 27.56
N LYS A 655 3.08 6.38 26.37
CA LYS A 655 4.25 6.94 25.70
C LYS A 655 3.85 7.79 24.52
N PHE A 656 4.35 9.02 24.46
CA PHE A 656 4.18 9.95 23.37
C PHE A 656 5.54 10.25 22.72
N ILE A 657 5.71 9.85 21.47
CA ILE A 657 6.98 9.90 20.77
C ILE A 657 6.86 10.84 19.57
N VAL A 658 7.78 11.78 19.46
CA VAL A 658 7.84 12.77 18.37
C VAL A 658 9.22 12.72 17.75
N ILE A 659 9.28 12.46 16.45
CA ILE A 659 10.51 12.36 15.67
C ILE A 659 10.50 13.48 14.62
N ASP A 660 11.15 14.59 14.91
CA ASP A 660 11.34 15.72 14.00
C ASP A 660 12.68 15.57 13.29
N THR A 661 12.75 14.65 12.34
CA THR A 661 13.97 14.41 11.57
C THR A 661 13.80 14.91 10.15
N CYS A 662 14.78 15.71 9.71
CA CYS A 662 14.96 16.06 8.31
C CYS A 662 15.75 14.95 7.64
N ASN A 663 15.26 14.43 6.53
CA ASN A 663 16.11 13.57 5.69
C ASN A 663 17.34 14.38 5.26
N ALA A 664 18.53 13.81 5.40
CA ALA A 664 19.81 14.46 5.08
C ALA A 664 19.99 14.84 3.58
N GLY A 665 18.89 15.05 2.85
CA GLY A 665 18.82 15.39 1.43
C GLY A 665 19.59 16.64 0.98
N LYS A 666 20.05 17.47 1.91
CA LYS A 666 20.96 18.61 1.60
C LYS A 666 22.41 18.22 1.31
N LEU A 667 22.77 16.95 1.38
CA LEU A 667 24.18 16.48 1.27
C LEU A 667 24.66 16.20 -0.16
N GLY A 668 23.97 16.69 -1.17
CA GLY A 668 24.35 16.63 -2.59
C GLY A 668 23.69 15.48 -3.35
N GLU A 669 23.42 15.71 -4.64
CA GLU A 669 22.68 14.79 -5.53
C GLU A 669 23.24 13.36 -5.54
N THR A 670 24.55 13.19 -5.37
CA THR A 670 25.22 11.89 -5.38
C THR A 670 24.89 11.05 -4.14
N LEU A 671 24.72 11.68 -2.97
CA LEU A 671 24.36 11.00 -1.74
C LEU A 671 22.85 10.71 -1.70
N GLN A 672 22.05 11.64 -2.24
CA GLN A 672 20.60 11.48 -2.38
C GLN A 672 20.26 10.30 -3.30
N MET A 673 20.98 10.13 -4.41
CA MET A 673 20.85 8.97 -5.30
C MET A 673 21.29 7.67 -4.61
N ALA A 674 22.34 7.70 -3.79
CA ALA A 674 22.78 6.53 -3.02
C ALA A 674 21.78 6.15 -1.91
N MET A 675 21.11 7.12 -1.27
CA MET A 675 20.09 6.88 -0.25
C MET A 675 18.77 6.35 -0.84
N LEU A 676 18.35 6.85 -2.01
CA LEU A 676 17.16 6.37 -2.74
C LEU A 676 17.30 4.90 -3.22
N THR A 677 18.50 4.36 -3.25
CA THR A 677 18.78 3.01 -3.74
C THR A 677 19.07 1.99 -2.63
N ARG A 678 19.17 2.41 -1.35
CA ARG A 678 19.77 1.59 -0.29
C ARG A 678 18.85 1.10 0.83
N GLY A 679 17.53 1.31 0.78
CA GLY A 679 16.73 0.68 1.84
C GLY A 679 15.35 1.25 2.13
N MET A 680 14.83 0.85 3.29
CA MET A 680 13.52 1.15 3.86
C MET A 680 13.30 2.68 3.97
N SER A 681 12.05 3.13 3.79
CA SER A 681 11.71 4.53 4.05
C SER A 681 11.69 4.83 5.56
N GLU A 682 11.99 6.08 5.94
CA GLU A 682 11.87 6.53 7.33
C GLU A 682 10.45 6.32 7.87
N GLU A 683 9.44 6.60 7.06
CA GLU A 683 8.03 6.33 7.39
C GLU A 683 7.79 4.86 7.76
N THR A 684 8.33 3.93 6.98
CA THR A 684 8.22 2.50 7.26
C THR A 684 8.89 2.12 8.56
N ALA A 685 10.10 2.67 8.81
CA ALA A 685 10.82 2.43 10.04
C ALA A 685 10.05 2.93 11.27
N VAL A 686 9.45 4.12 11.17
CA VAL A 686 8.60 4.72 12.22
C VAL A 686 7.35 3.86 12.45
N LYS A 687 6.70 3.34 11.42
CA LYS A 687 5.56 2.43 11.54
C LYS A 687 5.93 1.12 12.25
N ILE A 688 7.06 0.53 11.90
CA ILE A 688 7.56 -0.68 12.57
C ILE A 688 7.86 -0.39 14.05
N LEU A 689 8.53 0.73 14.34
CA LEU A 689 8.85 1.15 15.70
C LEU A 689 7.58 1.38 16.53
N SER A 690 6.58 2.09 15.99
CA SER A 690 5.30 2.38 16.65
C SER A 690 4.57 1.08 17.04
N LYS A 691 4.45 0.14 16.11
CA LYS A 691 3.81 -1.15 16.38
C LYS A 691 4.60 -2.01 17.36
N ALA A 692 5.93 -1.99 17.28
CA ALA A 692 6.78 -2.75 18.21
C ALA A 692 6.73 -2.21 19.65
N VAL A 693 6.60 -0.90 19.82
CA VAL A 693 6.50 -0.24 21.14
C VAL A 693 5.05 -0.17 21.63
N GLY A 694 4.07 -0.25 20.76
CA GLY A 694 2.64 -0.10 21.08
C GLY A 694 2.28 1.32 21.49
N SER A 695 2.84 2.34 20.82
CA SER A 695 2.69 3.74 21.20
C SER A 695 2.50 4.64 19.97
N THR A 696 1.82 5.77 20.16
CA THR A 696 1.65 6.76 19.08
C THR A 696 2.99 7.45 18.81
N ILE A 697 3.41 7.40 17.54
CA ILE A 697 4.57 8.13 17.04
C ILE A 697 4.12 9.13 15.99
N ILE A 698 4.59 10.39 16.10
CA ILE A 698 4.40 11.43 15.08
C ILE A 698 5.78 11.78 14.50
N SER A 699 5.93 11.72 13.18
CA SER A 699 7.15 12.10 12.48
C SER A 699 6.92 13.29 11.53
N ALA A 700 7.93 14.15 11.37
CA ALA A 700 7.83 15.44 10.68
C ALA A 700 7.65 15.33 9.17
N SER A 701 8.14 14.28 8.52
CA SER A 701 8.09 14.13 7.07
C SER A 701 8.12 12.68 6.62
N THR A 702 7.70 12.45 5.39
CA THR A 702 7.94 11.22 4.66
C THR A 702 9.33 11.24 4.02
N SER A 703 9.91 10.08 3.75
CA SER A 703 11.30 9.89 3.26
C SER A 703 11.69 10.62 1.95
N LEU A 704 10.71 11.18 1.23
CA LEU A 704 10.93 11.87 -0.05
C LEU A 704 10.82 13.39 0.05
N GLN A 705 10.57 13.94 1.25
CA GLN A 705 10.31 15.37 1.44
C GLN A 705 11.29 15.98 2.42
N GLU A 706 11.72 17.22 2.13
CA GLU A 706 12.46 18.01 3.10
C GLU A 706 11.51 18.49 4.19
N ALA A 707 11.87 18.33 5.48
CA ALA A 707 11.21 19.06 6.53
C ALA A 707 11.53 20.56 6.35
N LEU A 708 10.47 21.37 6.28
CA LEU A 708 10.58 22.79 6.00
C LEU A 708 10.98 23.54 7.27
N GLU A 709 12.02 24.34 7.18
CA GLU A 709 12.61 25.08 8.30
C GLU A 709 12.54 26.60 8.10
N GLY A 710 12.66 27.35 9.19
CA GLY A 710 12.77 28.80 9.22
C GLY A 710 11.45 29.56 9.35
N TYR A 711 10.34 28.87 9.55
CA TYR A 711 9.07 29.56 9.83
C TYR A 711 9.05 30.08 11.27
N LYS A 712 9.08 31.39 11.41
CA LYS A 712 9.14 32.10 12.71
C LYS A 712 10.31 31.64 13.61
N GLY A 713 11.42 31.22 13.00
CA GLY A 713 12.62 30.77 13.72
C GLY A 713 12.60 29.29 14.15
N HIS A 714 11.69 28.48 13.59
CA HIS A 714 11.49 27.09 13.92
C HIS A 714 11.28 26.22 12.67
N GLY A 715 11.35 24.90 12.84
CA GLY A 715 10.82 23.93 11.88
C GLY A 715 9.29 24.03 11.79
N LEU A 716 8.76 23.90 10.58
CA LEU A 716 7.31 24.04 10.34
C LEU A 716 6.49 23.01 11.14
N PHE A 717 6.98 21.78 11.19
CA PHE A 717 6.36 20.68 11.93
C PHE A 717 6.27 20.99 13.43
N THR A 718 7.40 21.31 14.08
CA THR A 718 7.42 21.64 15.51
C THR A 718 6.59 22.89 15.81
N TYR A 719 6.59 23.91 14.91
CA TYR A 719 5.69 25.05 15.06
C TYR A 719 4.21 24.63 15.09
N ALA A 720 3.77 23.81 14.14
CA ALA A 720 2.38 23.32 14.12
C ALA A 720 2.05 22.46 15.35
N LEU A 721 2.96 21.56 15.75
CA LEU A 721 2.81 20.71 16.93
C LEU A 721 2.59 21.55 18.22
N VAL A 722 3.38 22.60 18.40
CA VAL A 722 3.28 23.52 19.53
C VAL A 722 1.97 24.32 19.50
N GLU A 723 1.54 24.80 18.35
CA GLU A 723 0.25 25.48 18.21
C GLU A 723 -0.93 24.55 18.52
N GLY A 724 -0.83 23.27 18.15
CA GLY A 724 -1.77 22.22 18.55
C GLY A 724 -1.83 22.08 20.08
N LEU A 725 -0.68 21.97 20.74
CA LEU A 725 -0.57 21.89 22.21
C LEU A 725 -1.13 23.14 22.95
N LYS A 726 -1.04 24.30 22.32
CA LYS A 726 -1.62 25.57 22.87
C LYS A 726 -3.14 25.65 22.73
N GLY A 727 -3.79 24.58 22.21
CA GLY A 727 -5.24 24.48 22.19
C GLY A 727 -5.88 24.31 20.82
N LYS A 728 -5.12 24.48 19.71
CA LYS A 728 -5.70 24.32 18.38
C LYS A 728 -6.06 22.86 18.03
N ALA A 729 -5.47 21.90 18.74
CA ALA A 729 -5.75 20.49 18.57
C ALA A 729 -6.96 19.99 19.40
N ASP A 730 -7.53 20.79 20.30
CA ASP A 730 -8.73 20.45 21.06
C ASP A 730 -9.96 20.46 20.15
N THR A 731 -10.17 19.37 19.44
CA THR A 731 -11.21 19.26 18.40
C THR A 731 -12.60 18.98 18.98
N ASP A 732 -12.67 18.22 20.06
CA ASP A 732 -13.92 17.91 20.77
C ASP A 732 -14.29 18.97 21.86
N ARG A 733 -13.40 19.94 22.11
CA ARG A 733 -13.57 21.06 23.02
C ARG A 733 -13.80 20.64 24.48
N ASP A 734 -13.20 19.55 24.88
CA ASP A 734 -13.27 19.06 26.27
C ASP A 734 -12.24 19.71 27.19
N GLY A 735 -11.38 20.58 26.65
CA GLY A 735 -10.34 21.31 27.36
C GLY A 735 -9.05 20.52 27.57
N PHE A 736 -8.92 19.35 26.97
CA PHE A 736 -7.73 18.53 27.01
C PHE A 736 -7.14 18.35 25.62
N ILE A 737 -5.82 18.33 25.53
CA ILE A 737 -5.12 17.98 24.30
C ILE A 737 -4.68 16.53 24.42
N LYS A 738 -5.29 15.65 23.63
CA LYS A 738 -4.99 14.23 23.59
C LYS A 738 -4.02 13.89 22.45
N THR A 739 -3.27 12.81 22.61
CA THR A 739 -2.23 12.41 21.62
C THR A 739 -2.78 12.20 20.21
N LEU A 740 -3.98 11.62 20.05
CA LEU A 740 -4.58 11.40 18.72
C LEU A 740 -5.15 12.69 18.12
N GLU A 741 -5.69 13.60 18.91
CA GLU A 741 -6.12 14.92 18.44
C GLU A 741 -4.94 15.72 17.91
N LEU A 742 -3.84 15.71 18.67
CA LEU A 742 -2.60 16.38 18.28
C LEU A 742 -2.03 15.78 16.98
N ALA A 743 -2.07 14.46 16.84
CA ALA A 743 -1.65 13.76 15.62
C ALA A 743 -2.51 14.19 14.41
N SER A 744 -3.83 14.18 14.55
CA SER A 744 -4.76 14.59 13.48
C SER A 744 -4.61 16.06 13.10
N TYR A 745 -4.40 16.93 14.10
CA TYR A 745 -4.17 18.36 13.85
C TYR A 745 -2.89 18.60 13.06
N VAL A 746 -1.79 17.96 13.45
CA VAL A 746 -0.49 18.08 12.75
C VAL A 746 -0.57 17.55 11.33
N ASP A 747 -1.26 16.41 11.13
CA ASP A 747 -1.45 15.78 9.82
C ASP A 747 -2.18 16.71 8.83
N SER A 748 -3.12 17.51 9.31
CA SER A 748 -3.88 18.47 8.49
C SER A 748 -3.19 19.83 8.34
N GLU A 749 -2.61 20.37 9.42
CA GLU A 749 -2.11 21.75 9.46
C GLU A 749 -0.74 21.90 8.78
N VAL A 750 0.16 20.91 8.92
CA VAL A 750 1.50 21.00 8.32
C VAL A 750 1.44 21.08 6.79
N PRO A 751 0.68 20.23 6.07
CA PRO A 751 0.55 20.36 4.61
C PRO A 751 -0.06 21.69 4.19
N ALA A 752 -1.08 22.18 4.92
CA ALA A 752 -1.73 23.46 4.64
C ALA A 752 -0.77 24.65 4.78
N LEU A 753 0.04 24.67 5.86
CA LEU A 753 1.05 25.68 6.07
C LEU A 753 2.20 25.56 5.08
N ALA A 754 2.66 24.36 4.76
CA ALA A 754 3.73 24.10 3.79
C ALA A 754 3.37 24.67 2.42
N GLU A 755 2.17 24.38 1.92
CA GLU A 755 1.69 24.92 0.65
C GLU A 755 1.50 26.45 0.70
N LYS A 756 0.88 26.95 1.77
CA LYS A 756 0.60 28.39 1.93
C LYS A 756 1.87 29.24 1.99
N ILE A 757 2.89 28.79 2.73
CA ILE A 757 4.06 29.60 3.09
C ILE A 757 5.23 29.33 2.16
N PHE A 758 5.52 28.06 1.90
CA PHE A 758 6.73 27.64 1.17
C PHE A 758 6.46 27.24 -0.27
N LYS A 759 5.19 27.08 -0.68
CA LYS A 759 4.81 26.51 -1.99
C LYS A 759 5.45 25.14 -2.25
N LYS A 760 5.58 24.38 -1.18
CA LYS A 760 6.15 23.03 -1.16
C LYS A 760 5.23 22.10 -0.38
N ALA A 761 5.39 20.80 -0.59
CA ALA A 761 4.67 19.78 0.16
C ALA A 761 5.50 19.30 1.35
N GLN A 762 4.86 19.13 2.52
CA GLN A 762 5.38 18.41 3.67
C GLN A 762 4.22 17.66 4.32
N TYR A 763 4.31 16.34 4.36
CA TYR A 763 3.29 15.50 4.96
C TYR A 763 3.88 14.78 6.17
N PRO A 764 3.44 15.11 7.39
CA PRO A 764 3.81 14.35 8.57
C PRO A 764 3.28 12.93 8.48
N THR A 765 3.88 12.04 9.24
CA THR A 765 3.35 10.68 9.43
C THR A 765 2.94 10.53 10.89
N ALA A 766 1.67 10.27 11.12
CA ALA A 766 1.16 9.87 12.43
C ALA A 766 0.80 8.38 12.40
N THR A 767 1.39 7.61 13.30
CA THR A 767 1.04 6.19 13.46
C THR A 767 0.30 6.03 14.79
N PRO A 768 -1.05 6.02 14.78
CA PRO A 768 -1.86 5.92 15.98
C PRO A 768 -1.91 4.48 16.47
N THR A 769 -0.85 4.03 17.13
CA THR A 769 -0.81 2.74 17.85
C THR A 769 -0.93 3.04 19.35
N GLY A 770 -1.73 2.29 20.08
CA GLY A 770 -1.92 2.49 21.51
C GLY A 770 -3.11 3.39 21.87
N GLN A 771 -3.22 3.72 23.15
CA GLN A 771 -4.33 4.50 23.71
C GLN A 771 -4.11 6.00 23.52
N SER A 772 -5.21 6.74 23.26
CA SER A 772 -5.20 8.19 23.33
C SER A 772 -5.27 8.65 24.80
N PHE A 773 -4.41 9.56 25.19
CA PHE A 773 -4.38 10.10 26.53
C PHE A 773 -4.04 11.61 26.52
N PRO A 774 -4.48 12.38 27.53
CA PRO A 774 -4.19 13.81 27.59
C PRO A 774 -2.72 14.07 27.92
N VAL A 775 -2.11 14.98 27.16
CA VAL A 775 -0.75 15.49 27.35
C VAL A 775 -0.73 16.98 27.72
N GLY A 776 -1.84 17.67 27.51
CA GLY A 776 -1.99 19.09 27.84
C GLY A 776 -3.43 19.44 28.24
N LYS A 777 -3.58 20.54 28.95
CA LYS A 777 -4.88 21.13 29.29
C LYS A 777 -4.92 22.58 28.79
N VAL A 778 -6.00 22.92 28.09
CA VAL A 778 -6.30 24.28 27.65
C VAL A 778 -7.04 24.97 28.77
N ARG A 779 -6.74 26.23 28.95
CA ARG A 779 -7.39 27.05 30.01
C ARG A 779 -8.80 27.46 29.59
#